data_2243b2db3336f1d12530bffc3a787830
#
_entry.id   2243b2db3336f1d12530bffc3a787830
#
_cell.length_a   1.000
_cell.length_b   1.000
_cell.length_c   1.000
_cell.angle_alpha   90.00
_cell.angle_beta   90.00
_cell.angle_gamma   90.00
#
_symmetry.space_group_name_H-M   'P 1'
#
loop_
_entity.id
_entity.type
_entity.pdbx_description
1 polymer ?
#
loop_
_entity_poly.entity_id
_entity_poly.type
_entity_poly.pdbx_seq_one_letter_code
_entity_poly.pdbx_strand_id
1 'polypeptide(L)'
;MVAYLRENPGALPSDVAQHFGVSERTLRMYVRQANESLDGIAHLGVARGNGYQMRVEDEAALDSWLATRTNPRASTVPKTPSERVIYLLNDLLLRSDWVTLGDLSSILYVSKSTLSRDLQEVERCLGEYGLKLEKRPHHGILVTGDEMSRRLCLANLALSTDSFAALFSGGAGSAGDAGSAASTAPAAPAGARQGEAWDAGFRETVSGILDDVAACVERAINNQGFQINSASYQNLLVHICVAVLRIRNGYAIPAPVDDMASLLGSREYQVAQEIADSIERTFDLELPVEEVAYIAIHLAGKRALDILPAGEGSGDEGLVISEEVWNVVSRMLDTVWDIYRFDFRNDLELRMNLARHIVPLTVRLRYHMDLRNPLLADIRVRYPLAYSMAIDSSTVLAEEYEARLSDDEVGYLALAFALALERLKTEAPKKNILMVCASGAGSARLLEYRCRQEFGAYINQITTCDVLNIESIDFSDIDYVFTTVPIHRQLPVPVREVQYFLDVEEVEGVRDFLRENARREPDSILSYFDAKLFFPHLPFHTKQEVLDFLVERVAAERDVAPNFSELVWKREGTVATSFGNNVAMPHPLEPASFETFVCVGVLDQPVVWDNLGRTIQVVFLSAFAADAGLELQNLYGQLANVLVSKQAIAAIVRDQSWETLAAILSTAAEPRDIDQMDWGEDGAAPES
;
A
#
# COMPACT_ATOMS: atom_id res chain seq x y z
N MET A 1 -33.82 -11.56 -23.49
CA MET A 1 -34.78 -12.54 -24.01
C MET A 1 -35.79 -11.90 -24.98
N VAL A 2 -36.56 -10.86 -24.61
CA VAL A 2 -37.53 -10.22 -25.52
C VAL A 2 -36.88 -9.71 -26.81
N ALA A 3 -35.74 -8.98 -26.70
CA ALA A 3 -34.99 -8.52 -27.87
C ALA A 3 -34.52 -9.69 -28.77
N TYR A 4 -33.97 -10.75 -28.14
CA TYR A 4 -33.57 -11.94 -28.88
C TYR A 4 -34.72 -12.63 -29.62
N LEU A 5 -35.88 -12.75 -28.98
CA LEU A 5 -37.07 -13.36 -29.60
C LEU A 5 -37.66 -12.48 -30.71
N ARG A 6 -37.47 -11.16 -30.66
CA ARG A 6 -37.81 -10.23 -31.73
C ARG A 6 -36.93 -10.44 -32.95
N GLU A 7 -35.61 -10.60 -32.73
CA GLU A 7 -34.64 -10.81 -33.79
C GLU A 7 -34.63 -12.24 -34.36
N ASN A 8 -35.12 -13.22 -33.56
CA ASN A 8 -35.16 -14.64 -33.94
C ASN A 8 -36.58 -15.20 -33.86
N PRO A 9 -37.51 -14.74 -34.75
CA PRO A 9 -38.86 -15.26 -34.76
C PRO A 9 -38.87 -16.75 -35.17
N GLY A 10 -39.59 -17.55 -34.40
CA GLY A 10 -39.64 -19.01 -34.62
C GLY A 10 -38.57 -19.80 -33.89
N ALA A 11 -37.76 -19.21 -33.03
CA ALA A 11 -36.78 -19.95 -32.23
C ALA A 11 -37.47 -21.01 -31.35
N LEU A 12 -36.96 -22.25 -31.36
CA LEU A 12 -37.51 -23.33 -30.56
C LEU A 12 -37.26 -23.12 -29.07
N PRO A 13 -38.16 -23.55 -28.17
CA PRO A 13 -37.94 -23.42 -26.72
C PRO A 13 -36.64 -24.07 -26.23
N SER A 14 -36.19 -25.17 -26.82
CA SER A 14 -34.91 -25.82 -26.54
C SER A 14 -33.71 -24.92 -26.86
N ASP A 15 -33.75 -24.28 -28.04
CA ASP A 15 -32.64 -23.44 -28.52
C ASP A 15 -32.51 -22.15 -27.71
N VAL A 16 -33.65 -21.56 -27.41
CA VAL A 16 -33.72 -20.37 -26.54
C VAL A 16 -33.24 -20.71 -25.13
N ALA A 17 -33.68 -21.82 -24.56
CA ALA A 17 -33.24 -22.29 -23.25
C ALA A 17 -31.75 -22.55 -23.22
N GLN A 18 -31.19 -23.17 -24.25
CA GLN A 18 -29.75 -23.40 -24.39
C GLN A 18 -28.97 -22.07 -24.54
N HIS A 19 -29.45 -21.17 -25.38
CA HIS A 19 -28.83 -19.84 -25.59
C HIS A 19 -28.72 -19.04 -24.29
N PHE A 20 -29.73 -19.08 -23.42
CA PHE A 20 -29.73 -18.37 -22.13
C PHE A 20 -29.24 -19.22 -20.94
N GLY A 21 -28.78 -20.47 -21.16
CA GLY A 21 -28.29 -21.35 -20.11
C GLY A 21 -29.35 -21.72 -19.03
N VAL A 22 -30.62 -21.76 -19.40
CA VAL A 22 -31.73 -22.02 -18.48
C VAL A 22 -32.54 -23.26 -18.89
N SER A 23 -33.33 -23.83 -17.95
CA SER A 23 -34.24 -24.91 -18.30
C SER A 23 -35.46 -24.36 -19.08
N GLU A 24 -36.07 -25.19 -19.94
CA GLU A 24 -37.33 -24.81 -20.62
C GLU A 24 -38.47 -24.42 -19.65
N ARG A 25 -38.49 -25.01 -18.44
CA ARG A 25 -39.44 -24.62 -17.38
C ARG A 25 -39.19 -23.22 -16.91
N THR A 26 -37.93 -22.85 -16.71
CA THR A 26 -37.49 -21.49 -16.34
C THR A 26 -37.79 -20.49 -17.45
N LEU A 27 -37.52 -20.89 -18.70
CA LEU A 27 -37.83 -20.07 -19.88
C LEU A 27 -39.34 -19.73 -19.97
N ARG A 28 -40.21 -20.72 -19.76
CA ARG A 28 -41.67 -20.49 -19.75
C ARG A 28 -42.11 -19.51 -18.65
N MET A 29 -41.46 -19.56 -17.49
CA MET A 29 -41.69 -18.61 -16.42
C MET A 29 -41.30 -17.20 -16.86
N TYR A 30 -40.13 -17.04 -17.49
CA TYR A 30 -39.64 -15.74 -17.99
C TYR A 30 -40.54 -15.18 -19.10
N VAL A 31 -41.02 -16.01 -19.99
CA VAL A 31 -41.97 -15.58 -21.04
C VAL A 31 -43.31 -15.10 -20.43
N ARG A 32 -43.80 -15.76 -19.37
CA ARG A 32 -45.00 -15.32 -18.66
C ARG A 32 -44.77 -13.96 -18.00
N GLN A 33 -43.66 -13.76 -17.29
CA GLN A 33 -43.34 -12.47 -16.67
C GLN A 33 -43.14 -11.36 -17.72
N ALA A 34 -42.52 -11.70 -18.87
CA ALA A 34 -42.36 -10.77 -19.97
C ALA A 34 -43.72 -10.32 -20.51
N ASN A 35 -44.69 -11.24 -20.70
CA ASN A 35 -46.00 -10.92 -21.17
C ASN A 35 -46.79 -10.03 -20.17
N GLU A 36 -46.61 -10.25 -18.85
CA GLU A 36 -47.18 -9.37 -17.82
C GLU A 36 -46.62 -7.93 -17.92
N SER A 37 -45.35 -7.77 -18.30
CA SER A 37 -44.71 -6.46 -18.46
C SER A 37 -44.95 -5.82 -19.84
N LEU A 38 -45.39 -6.60 -20.82
CA LEU A 38 -45.64 -6.18 -22.19
C LEU A 38 -47.14 -6.03 -22.47
N ASP A 39 -47.99 -6.03 -21.43
CA ASP A 39 -49.45 -5.93 -21.58
C ASP A 39 -49.83 -4.67 -22.34
N GLY A 40 -50.62 -4.83 -23.42
CA GLY A 40 -50.97 -3.73 -24.33
C GLY A 40 -49.87 -3.26 -25.29
N ILE A 41 -48.66 -3.85 -25.23
CA ILE A 41 -47.49 -3.50 -26.09
C ILE A 41 -47.20 -4.64 -27.07
N ALA A 42 -46.95 -5.84 -26.52
CA ALA A 42 -46.65 -7.05 -27.32
C ALA A 42 -46.93 -8.33 -26.54
N HIS A 43 -47.17 -9.44 -27.23
CA HIS A 43 -47.41 -10.73 -26.63
C HIS A 43 -46.49 -11.80 -27.22
N LEU A 44 -45.77 -12.56 -26.34
CA LEU A 44 -44.94 -13.68 -26.68
C LEU A 44 -45.73 -14.99 -26.54
N GLY A 45 -45.88 -15.73 -27.64
CA GLY A 45 -46.56 -17.03 -27.67
C GLY A 45 -45.72 -18.10 -28.34
N VAL A 46 -46.05 -19.36 -28.06
CA VAL A 46 -45.44 -20.52 -28.75
C VAL A 46 -46.46 -21.08 -29.77
N ALA A 47 -46.11 -20.98 -31.04
CA ALA A 47 -46.95 -21.59 -32.08
C ALA A 47 -46.56 -23.09 -32.27
N ARG A 48 -47.54 -23.98 -32.32
CA ARG A 48 -47.30 -25.41 -32.49
C ARG A 48 -46.47 -25.69 -33.77
N GLY A 49 -45.24 -26.20 -33.59
CA GLY A 49 -44.32 -26.50 -34.67
C GLY A 49 -43.46 -25.33 -35.16
N ASN A 50 -43.73 -24.09 -34.77
CA ASN A 50 -43.03 -22.89 -35.29
C ASN A 50 -42.26 -22.10 -34.22
N GLY A 51 -42.05 -22.64 -33.01
CA GLY A 51 -41.29 -21.97 -31.94
C GLY A 51 -41.98 -20.74 -31.35
N TYR A 52 -41.19 -19.86 -30.71
CA TYR A 52 -41.66 -18.60 -30.12
C TYR A 52 -41.99 -17.57 -31.22
N GLN A 53 -43.16 -16.93 -31.10
CA GLN A 53 -43.54 -15.79 -31.92
C GLN A 53 -43.93 -14.61 -31.07
N MET A 54 -43.56 -13.41 -31.50
CA MET A 54 -43.94 -12.15 -30.88
C MET A 54 -45.04 -11.48 -31.74
N ARG A 55 -46.18 -11.18 -31.13
CA ARG A 55 -47.20 -10.32 -31.73
C ARG A 55 -47.06 -8.95 -31.13
N VAL A 56 -46.69 -7.96 -31.92
CA VAL A 56 -46.54 -6.56 -31.51
C VAL A 56 -47.86 -5.84 -31.74
N GLU A 57 -48.38 -5.15 -30.72
CA GLU A 57 -49.61 -4.34 -30.77
C GLU A 57 -49.27 -2.88 -30.96
N ASP A 58 -48.15 -2.39 -30.35
CA ASP A 58 -47.64 -1.04 -30.50
C ASP A 58 -46.12 -1.08 -30.67
N GLU A 59 -45.64 -0.85 -31.91
CA GLU A 59 -44.20 -0.91 -32.27
C GLU A 59 -43.40 0.22 -31.58
N ALA A 60 -43.95 1.43 -31.47
CA ALA A 60 -43.30 2.57 -30.86
C ALA A 60 -43.16 2.38 -29.35
N ALA A 61 -44.20 1.82 -28.71
CA ALA A 61 -44.14 1.46 -27.29
C ALA A 61 -43.17 0.32 -27.03
N LEU A 62 -43.07 -0.68 -27.93
CA LEU A 62 -42.11 -1.76 -27.83
C LEU A 62 -40.68 -1.29 -27.99
N ASP A 63 -40.44 -0.39 -28.96
CA ASP A 63 -39.09 0.22 -29.15
C ASP A 63 -38.67 1.03 -27.92
N SER A 64 -39.57 1.84 -27.37
CA SER A 64 -39.35 2.59 -26.15
C SER A 64 -39.08 1.65 -24.93
N TRP A 65 -39.89 0.58 -24.81
CA TRP A 65 -39.75 -0.43 -23.77
C TRP A 65 -38.40 -1.20 -23.88
N LEU A 66 -38.00 -1.54 -25.11
CA LEU A 66 -36.70 -2.14 -25.38
C LEU A 66 -35.56 -1.16 -25.13
N ALA A 67 -35.64 0.09 -25.58
CA ALA A 67 -34.65 1.12 -25.40
C ALA A 67 -34.38 1.42 -23.92
N THR A 68 -35.43 1.45 -23.09
CA THR A 68 -35.30 1.62 -21.62
C THR A 68 -34.66 0.41 -20.95
N ARG A 69 -34.72 -0.77 -21.54
CA ARG A 69 -34.20 -2.03 -20.97
C ARG A 69 -32.98 -2.63 -21.72
N THR A 70 -32.74 -2.22 -22.95
CA THR A 70 -31.51 -2.57 -23.72
C THR A 70 -30.43 -1.51 -23.62
N ASN A 71 -30.65 -0.43 -22.86
CA ASN A 71 -29.57 0.47 -22.52
C ASN A 71 -28.47 -0.35 -21.82
N PRO A 72 -27.24 -0.45 -22.33
CA PRO A 72 -26.18 -1.25 -21.74
C PRO A 72 -25.79 -0.79 -20.32
N ARG A 73 -26.42 0.24 -19.79
CA ARG A 73 -26.34 0.75 -18.42
C ARG A 73 -27.36 0.17 -17.44
N ALA A 74 -28.31 -0.68 -17.86
CA ALA A 74 -29.30 -1.26 -16.97
C ALA A 74 -28.94 -2.70 -16.56
N SER A 75 -28.53 -2.84 -15.29
CA SER A 75 -28.50 -4.03 -14.43
C SER A 75 -27.92 -5.33 -15.03
N THR A 76 -26.62 -5.48 -14.95
CA THR A 76 -26.07 -6.82 -14.86
C THR A 76 -26.24 -7.30 -13.41
N VAL A 77 -27.06 -8.34 -13.24
CA VAL A 77 -27.17 -9.05 -11.97
C VAL A 77 -25.79 -9.55 -11.56
N PRO A 78 -25.33 -9.33 -10.31
CA PRO A 78 -24.04 -9.79 -9.85
C PRO A 78 -23.89 -11.30 -10.02
N LYS A 79 -22.80 -11.73 -10.69
CA LYS A 79 -22.58 -13.13 -11.06
C LYS A 79 -21.66 -13.87 -10.11
N THR A 80 -20.63 -13.18 -9.61
CA THR A 80 -19.66 -13.76 -8.69
C THR A 80 -20.11 -13.58 -7.22
N PRO A 81 -19.62 -14.41 -6.28
CA PRO A 81 -19.88 -14.23 -4.86
C PRO A 81 -19.49 -12.84 -4.35
N SER A 82 -18.32 -12.34 -4.74
CA SER A 82 -17.80 -11.03 -4.32
C SER A 82 -18.70 -9.90 -4.82
N GLU A 83 -19.12 -9.91 -6.09
CA GLU A 83 -20.07 -8.93 -6.63
C GLU A 83 -21.42 -8.94 -5.88
N ARG A 84 -21.91 -10.13 -5.50
CA ARG A 84 -23.16 -10.23 -4.74
C ARG A 84 -23.05 -9.69 -3.32
N VAL A 85 -21.90 -9.94 -2.66
CA VAL A 85 -21.63 -9.38 -1.32
C VAL A 85 -21.60 -7.86 -1.36
N ILE A 86 -20.90 -7.26 -2.32
CA ILE A 86 -20.84 -5.81 -2.48
C ILE A 86 -22.25 -5.23 -2.80
N TYR A 87 -23.00 -5.88 -3.69
CA TYR A 87 -24.38 -5.49 -3.97
C TYR A 87 -25.26 -5.51 -2.71
N LEU A 88 -25.17 -6.59 -1.93
CA LEU A 88 -25.92 -6.75 -0.69
C LEU A 88 -25.54 -5.70 0.36
N LEU A 89 -24.24 -5.40 0.51
CA LEU A 89 -23.78 -4.35 1.40
C LEU A 89 -24.35 -2.99 1.00
N ASN A 90 -24.26 -2.60 -0.28
CA ASN A 90 -24.82 -1.34 -0.78
C ASN A 90 -26.34 -1.26 -0.56
N ASP A 91 -27.06 -2.30 -0.96
CA ASP A 91 -28.53 -2.34 -0.85
C ASP A 91 -28.99 -2.27 0.62
N LEU A 92 -28.37 -3.08 1.50
CA LEU A 92 -28.75 -3.16 2.91
C LEU A 92 -28.35 -1.92 3.72
N LEU A 93 -27.21 -1.29 3.41
CA LEU A 93 -26.75 -0.07 4.08
C LEU A 93 -27.61 1.15 3.71
N LEU A 94 -28.16 1.18 2.50
CA LEU A 94 -29.05 2.28 2.06
C LEU A 94 -30.49 2.11 2.55
N ARG A 95 -30.91 0.89 2.90
CA ARG A 95 -32.28 0.62 3.38
C ARG A 95 -32.50 1.06 4.82
N SER A 96 -33.75 1.46 5.07
CA SER A 96 -34.30 1.73 6.40
C SER A 96 -35.33 0.72 6.86
N ASP A 97 -35.81 -0.11 5.95
CA ASP A 97 -36.87 -1.08 6.17
C ASP A 97 -36.36 -2.53 6.04
N TRP A 98 -37.14 -3.44 6.61
CA TRP A 98 -36.85 -4.87 6.59
C TRP A 98 -37.01 -5.43 5.18
N VAL A 99 -36.05 -6.24 4.73
CA VAL A 99 -36.12 -6.95 3.46
C VAL A 99 -36.11 -8.46 3.68
N THR A 100 -36.98 -9.19 2.97
CA THR A 100 -37.04 -10.64 3.16
C THR A 100 -35.94 -11.36 2.35
N LEU A 101 -35.50 -12.53 2.86
CA LEU A 101 -34.55 -13.39 2.12
C LEU A 101 -35.16 -13.86 0.78
N GLY A 102 -36.50 -13.91 0.68
CA GLY A 102 -37.20 -14.24 -0.56
C GLY A 102 -37.03 -13.16 -1.62
N ASP A 103 -37.16 -11.90 -1.23
CA ASP A 103 -37.00 -10.75 -2.11
C ASP A 103 -35.57 -10.65 -2.62
N LEU A 104 -34.59 -10.72 -1.72
CA LEU A 104 -33.16 -10.69 -2.10
C LEU A 104 -32.79 -11.88 -3.00
N SER A 105 -33.27 -13.08 -2.68
CA SER A 105 -33.06 -14.28 -3.52
C SER A 105 -33.64 -14.10 -4.93
N SER A 106 -34.82 -13.44 -5.02
CA SER A 106 -35.46 -13.15 -6.31
C SER A 106 -34.72 -12.06 -7.09
N ILE A 107 -34.24 -11.01 -6.42
CA ILE A 107 -33.47 -9.91 -7.03
C ILE A 107 -32.14 -10.43 -7.59
N LEU A 108 -31.42 -11.26 -6.81
CA LEU A 108 -30.10 -11.77 -7.17
C LEU A 108 -30.15 -13.05 -8.02
N TYR A 109 -31.32 -13.63 -8.26
CA TYR A 109 -31.52 -14.89 -8.98
C TYR A 109 -30.69 -16.05 -8.41
N VAL A 110 -30.52 -16.10 -7.08
CA VAL A 110 -29.76 -17.16 -6.39
C VAL A 110 -30.66 -17.97 -5.45
N SER A 111 -30.21 -19.15 -5.07
CA SER A 111 -30.91 -19.96 -4.08
C SER A 111 -30.75 -19.34 -2.67
N LYS A 112 -31.72 -19.60 -1.77
CA LYS A 112 -31.64 -19.15 -0.38
C LYS A 112 -30.40 -19.65 0.36
N SER A 113 -29.87 -20.83 -0.02
CA SER A 113 -28.64 -21.38 0.55
C SER A 113 -27.39 -20.62 0.07
N THR A 114 -27.37 -20.21 -1.18
CA THR A 114 -26.30 -19.34 -1.72
C THR A 114 -26.35 -17.97 -1.03
N LEU A 115 -27.53 -17.36 -0.97
CA LEU A 115 -27.72 -16.08 -0.30
C LEU A 115 -27.30 -16.11 1.18
N SER A 116 -27.61 -17.22 1.89
CA SER A 116 -27.20 -17.35 3.30
C SER A 116 -25.68 -17.37 3.48
N ARG A 117 -24.94 -17.92 2.52
CA ARG A 117 -23.47 -17.89 2.53
C ARG A 117 -22.95 -16.48 2.24
N ASP A 118 -23.51 -15.81 1.25
CA ASP A 118 -23.13 -14.45 0.91
C ASP A 118 -23.42 -13.50 2.09
N LEU A 119 -24.53 -13.70 2.81
CA LEU A 119 -24.88 -12.92 4.01
C LEU A 119 -23.95 -13.16 5.21
N GLN A 120 -23.27 -14.30 5.32
CA GLN A 120 -22.23 -14.49 6.34
C GLN A 120 -21.04 -13.57 6.09
N GLU A 121 -20.67 -13.41 4.84
CA GLU A 121 -19.59 -12.48 4.47
C GLU A 121 -20.02 -11.02 4.65
N VAL A 122 -21.27 -10.69 4.33
CA VAL A 122 -21.86 -9.37 4.64
C VAL A 122 -21.82 -9.08 6.14
N GLU A 123 -22.18 -10.04 7.00
CA GLU A 123 -22.10 -9.89 8.47
C GLU A 123 -20.68 -9.65 8.95
N ARG A 124 -19.70 -10.34 8.36
CA ARG A 124 -18.27 -10.13 8.69
C ARG A 124 -17.82 -8.71 8.34
N CYS A 125 -18.12 -8.25 7.12
CA CYS A 125 -17.78 -6.90 6.69
C CYS A 125 -18.46 -5.82 7.54
N LEU A 126 -19.76 -5.97 7.85
CA LEU A 126 -20.48 -5.03 8.71
C LEU A 126 -19.89 -4.99 10.12
N GLY A 127 -19.43 -6.15 10.64
CA GLY A 127 -18.82 -6.26 11.96
C GLY A 127 -17.54 -5.45 12.11
N GLU A 128 -16.76 -5.26 11.05
CA GLU A 128 -15.54 -4.43 11.03
C GLU A 128 -15.85 -2.94 11.32
N TYR A 129 -17.07 -2.49 11.02
CA TYR A 129 -17.55 -1.14 11.30
C TYR A 129 -18.47 -1.05 12.53
N GLY A 130 -18.56 -2.12 13.34
CA GLY A 130 -19.48 -2.14 14.50
C GLY A 130 -20.96 -2.23 14.13
N LEU A 131 -21.28 -2.46 12.85
CA LEU A 131 -22.65 -2.63 12.37
C LEU A 131 -23.11 -4.09 12.55
N LYS A 132 -24.41 -4.30 12.69
CA LYS A 132 -25.01 -5.63 12.87
C LYS A 132 -26.10 -5.89 11.85
N LEU A 133 -26.17 -7.13 11.37
CA LEU A 133 -27.28 -7.61 10.55
C LEU A 133 -28.32 -8.29 11.43
N GLU A 134 -29.37 -7.57 11.80
CA GLU A 134 -30.50 -8.15 12.53
C GLU A 134 -31.34 -9.05 11.62
N LYS A 135 -31.74 -10.20 12.15
CA LYS A 135 -32.59 -11.19 11.48
C LYS A 135 -33.84 -11.43 12.32
N ARG A 136 -35.02 -11.13 11.79
CA ARG A 136 -36.30 -11.37 12.49
C ARG A 136 -37.18 -12.32 11.68
N PRO A 137 -37.72 -13.39 12.33
CA PRO A 137 -38.67 -14.28 11.68
C PRO A 137 -39.85 -13.51 11.09
N HIS A 138 -40.23 -13.83 9.86
CA HIS A 138 -41.31 -13.21 9.08
C HIS A 138 -41.14 -11.72 8.69
N HIS A 139 -40.09 -11.03 9.17
CA HIS A 139 -39.81 -9.63 8.80
C HIS A 139 -38.62 -9.55 7.81
N GLY A 140 -37.65 -10.44 7.96
CA GLY A 140 -36.47 -10.47 7.10
C GLY A 140 -35.19 -10.03 7.83
N ILE A 141 -34.38 -9.24 7.13
CA ILE A 141 -33.08 -8.73 7.63
C ILE A 141 -33.04 -7.21 7.53
N LEU A 142 -32.27 -6.59 8.45
CA LEU A 142 -32.03 -5.15 8.51
C LEU A 142 -30.64 -4.89 9.09
N VAL A 143 -29.91 -3.93 8.54
CA VAL A 143 -28.64 -3.46 9.14
C VAL A 143 -28.95 -2.46 10.24
N THR A 144 -28.36 -2.66 11.42
CA THR A 144 -28.48 -1.78 12.60
C THR A 144 -27.10 -1.33 13.07
N GLY A 145 -27.02 -0.14 13.64
CA GLY A 145 -25.80 0.51 14.14
C GLY A 145 -25.89 2.02 14.01
N ASP A 146 -24.83 2.72 14.41
CA ASP A 146 -24.81 4.17 14.32
C ASP A 146 -24.67 4.68 12.87
N GLU A 147 -25.07 5.92 12.64
CA GLU A 147 -25.10 6.51 11.30
C GLU A 147 -23.68 6.81 10.78
N MET A 148 -22.74 7.17 11.67
CA MET A 148 -21.36 7.41 11.30
C MET A 148 -20.69 6.15 10.74
N SER A 149 -20.78 5.03 11.46
CA SER A 149 -20.30 3.72 11.03
C SER A 149 -20.92 3.28 9.71
N ARG A 150 -22.22 3.54 9.52
CA ARG A 150 -22.93 3.23 8.27
C ARG A 150 -22.35 4.02 7.09
N ARG A 151 -22.10 5.31 7.27
CA ARG A 151 -21.50 6.18 6.23
C ARG A 151 -20.07 5.78 5.91
N LEU A 152 -19.26 5.47 6.94
CA LEU A 152 -17.89 4.98 6.75
C LEU A 152 -17.87 3.69 5.92
N CYS A 153 -18.72 2.74 6.26
CA CYS A 153 -18.85 1.49 5.49
C CYS A 153 -19.26 1.74 4.04
N LEU A 154 -20.25 2.61 3.77
CA LEU A 154 -20.68 2.98 2.42
C LEU A 154 -19.57 3.68 1.62
N ALA A 155 -18.87 4.63 2.23
CA ALA A 155 -17.80 5.36 1.56
C ALA A 155 -16.61 4.46 1.22
N ASN A 156 -16.20 3.59 2.16
CA ASN A 156 -15.10 2.66 1.90
C ASN A 156 -15.46 1.61 0.85
N LEU A 157 -16.70 1.16 0.83
CA LEU A 157 -17.21 0.29 -0.23
C LEU A 157 -17.15 0.97 -1.60
N ALA A 158 -17.53 2.25 -1.69
CA ALA A 158 -17.42 3.04 -2.90
C ALA A 158 -15.96 3.21 -3.36
N LEU A 159 -15.04 3.45 -2.43
CA LEU A 159 -13.62 3.64 -2.70
C LEU A 159 -12.88 2.34 -3.08
N SER A 160 -13.34 1.18 -2.61
CA SER A 160 -12.72 -0.12 -2.88
C SER A 160 -12.97 -0.66 -4.30
N THR A 161 -13.94 -0.08 -5.03
CA THR A 161 -14.26 -0.48 -6.40
C THR A 161 -13.44 0.31 -7.41
N ASP A 162 -12.70 -0.37 -8.30
CA ASP A 162 -11.86 0.25 -9.36
C ASP A 162 -12.62 1.23 -10.26
N SER A 163 -13.90 1.14 -10.22
CA SER A 163 -14.81 1.93 -11.00
C SER A 163 -15.00 3.36 -10.50
N PHE A 164 -14.70 3.64 -9.21
CA PHE A 164 -14.78 5.00 -8.67
C PHE A 164 -13.56 5.84 -9.11
N ALA A 165 -12.39 5.21 -9.27
CA ALA A 165 -11.20 5.85 -9.85
C ALA A 165 -11.45 6.34 -11.30
N ALA A 166 -12.34 5.67 -12.04
CA ALA A 166 -12.73 6.06 -13.39
C ALA A 166 -13.59 7.34 -13.44
N LEU A 167 -14.35 7.68 -12.39
CA LEU A 167 -15.13 8.93 -12.34
C LEU A 167 -14.23 10.16 -12.27
N PHE A 168 -13.04 10.05 -11.68
CA PHE A 168 -12.07 11.13 -11.57
C PHE A 168 -11.10 11.20 -12.76
N SER A 169 -11.05 10.15 -13.61
CA SER A 169 -10.20 10.12 -14.81
C SER A 169 -10.82 10.80 -16.04
N GLY A 170 -12.11 11.11 -16.01
CA GLY A 170 -12.88 11.67 -17.13
C GLY A 170 -12.80 13.20 -17.31
N GLY A 171 -12.21 13.92 -16.36
CA GLY A 171 -12.25 15.40 -16.34
C GLY A 171 -11.04 16.14 -16.93
N ALA A 172 -10.03 15.46 -17.45
CA ALA A 172 -8.84 16.07 -18.03
C ALA A 172 -8.88 16.07 -19.57
N GLY A 173 -9.85 16.80 -20.15
CA GLY A 173 -10.02 16.89 -21.61
C GLY A 173 -10.51 18.26 -22.06
N SER A 174 -9.69 19.31 -21.96
CA SER A 174 -9.51 20.37 -22.98
C SER A 174 -8.79 21.60 -22.40
N ALA A 175 -7.46 21.64 -22.56
CA ALA A 175 -6.73 22.88 -22.89
C ALA A 175 -5.24 22.57 -23.08
N GLY A 176 -4.73 22.73 -24.34
CA GLY A 176 -3.34 23.16 -24.60
C GLY A 176 -2.29 22.07 -24.72
N ASP A 177 -2.16 21.61 -25.94
CA ASP A 177 -0.94 21.23 -26.67
C ASP A 177 0.41 21.54 -25.98
N ALA A 178 1.17 20.49 -25.59
CA ALA A 178 2.64 20.45 -25.65
C ALA A 178 3.21 19.07 -25.21
N GLY A 179 3.81 18.34 -26.15
CA GLY A 179 5.01 17.51 -25.90
C GLY A 179 4.82 16.09 -25.38
N SER A 180 4.57 15.18 -26.29
CA SER A 180 5.04 13.78 -26.34
C SER A 180 6.10 13.37 -25.29
N ALA A 181 5.70 12.51 -24.34
CA ALA A 181 6.54 11.46 -23.80
C ALA A 181 5.64 10.25 -23.50
N ALA A 182 5.74 9.24 -24.35
CA ALA A 182 5.00 7.99 -24.23
C ALA A 182 5.48 7.21 -23.00
N SER A 183 4.67 7.17 -21.95
CA SER A 183 4.81 6.21 -20.85
C SER A 183 4.07 4.94 -21.25
N THR A 184 4.84 3.90 -21.59
CA THR A 184 4.36 2.53 -21.77
C THR A 184 4.10 1.90 -20.41
N ALA A 185 2.86 2.05 -19.91
CA ALA A 185 2.38 1.20 -18.82
C ALA A 185 2.00 -0.17 -19.41
N PRO A 186 2.38 -1.29 -18.77
CA PRO A 186 1.99 -2.61 -19.23
C PRO A 186 0.48 -2.79 -19.09
N ALA A 187 -0.15 -3.28 -20.15
CA ALA A 187 -1.57 -3.58 -20.19
C ALA A 187 -1.92 -4.63 -19.13
N ALA A 188 -2.88 -4.33 -18.26
CA ALA A 188 -3.47 -5.28 -17.34
C ALA A 188 -4.05 -6.49 -18.10
N PRO A 189 -3.97 -7.70 -17.53
CA PRO A 189 -4.45 -8.92 -18.20
C PRO A 189 -5.94 -8.82 -18.52
N ALA A 190 -6.31 -9.29 -19.71
CA ALA A 190 -7.61 -9.16 -20.35
C ALA A 190 -8.80 -9.88 -19.64
N GLY A 191 -8.73 -10.14 -18.34
CA GLY A 191 -9.78 -10.78 -17.52
C GLY A 191 -10.56 -9.86 -16.58
N ALA A 192 -10.17 -8.60 -16.39
CA ALA A 192 -10.70 -7.73 -15.33
C ALA A 192 -11.88 -6.81 -15.75
N ARG A 193 -12.43 -6.95 -16.95
CA ARG A 193 -13.44 -6.00 -17.48
C ARG A 193 -14.90 -6.43 -17.32
N GLN A 194 -15.26 -7.36 -16.44
CA GLN A 194 -16.64 -7.88 -16.36
C GLN A 194 -17.43 -7.49 -15.08
N GLY A 195 -16.88 -6.65 -14.18
CA GLY A 195 -17.54 -6.24 -12.93
C GLY A 195 -18.37 -4.95 -12.97
N GLU A 196 -18.52 -4.31 -14.11
CA GLU A 196 -18.87 -2.86 -14.18
C GLU A 196 -20.35 -2.47 -14.18
N ALA A 197 -21.29 -3.40 -14.16
CA ALA A 197 -22.67 -3.02 -14.52
C ALA A 197 -23.71 -3.04 -13.38
N TRP A 198 -23.43 -3.60 -12.22
CA TRP A 198 -24.41 -3.73 -11.11
C TRP A 198 -24.30 -2.64 -10.03
N ASP A 199 -23.19 -1.92 -9.96
CA ASP A 199 -22.94 -0.75 -9.10
C ASP A 199 -23.57 0.56 -9.69
N ALA A 200 -24.28 0.45 -10.80
CA ALA A 200 -24.73 1.59 -11.59
C ALA A 200 -25.74 2.50 -10.84
N GLY A 201 -26.56 1.99 -9.95
CA GLY A 201 -27.60 2.79 -9.29
C GLY A 201 -27.04 3.74 -8.22
N PHE A 202 -26.16 3.25 -7.36
CA PHE A 202 -25.48 4.09 -6.35
C PHE A 202 -24.51 5.07 -7.01
N ARG A 203 -23.77 4.61 -8.02
CA ARG A 203 -22.87 5.45 -8.82
C ARG A 203 -23.61 6.55 -9.57
N GLU A 204 -24.71 6.23 -10.24
CA GLU A 204 -25.48 7.22 -10.98
C GLU A 204 -26.00 8.31 -10.03
N THR A 205 -26.38 7.92 -8.81
CA THR A 205 -26.81 8.86 -7.78
C THR A 205 -25.64 9.70 -7.24
N VAL A 206 -24.49 9.08 -6.94
CA VAL A 206 -23.28 9.79 -6.48
C VAL A 206 -22.71 10.65 -7.61
N SER A 207 -22.60 10.12 -8.84
CA SER A 207 -22.13 10.87 -10.01
C SER A 207 -23.01 12.08 -10.32
N GLY A 208 -24.33 11.97 -10.07
CA GLY A 208 -25.28 13.07 -10.30
C GLY A 208 -25.11 14.26 -9.35
N ILE A 209 -24.41 14.10 -8.23
CA ILE A 209 -24.14 15.18 -7.27
C ILE A 209 -22.67 15.49 -7.09
N LEU A 210 -21.77 14.67 -7.66
CA LEU A 210 -20.32 14.75 -7.44
C LEU A 210 -19.75 16.10 -7.87
N ASP A 211 -20.11 16.58 -9.06
CA ASP A 211 -19.61 17.84 -9.61
C ASP A 211 -20.07 19.03 -8.75
N ASP A 212 -21.31 19.02 -8.26
CA ASP A 212 -21.85 20.07 -7.40
C ASP A 212 -21.18 20.06 -6.03
N VAL A 213 -20.95 18.87 -5.45
CA VAL A 213 -20.23 18.71 -4.18
C VAL A 213 -18.77 19.13 -4.36
N ALA A 214 -18.11 18.73 -5.46
CA ALA A 214 -16.75 19.13 -5.77
C ALA A 214 -16.62 20.66 -5.85
N ALA A 215 -17.55 21.33 -6.54
CA ALA A 215 -17.57 22.80 -6.63
C ALA A 215 -17.75 23.47 -5.26
N CYS A 216 -18.54 22.89 -4.34
CA CYS A 216 -18.68 23.39 -2.98
C CYS A 216 -17.39 23.26 -2.17
N VAL A 217 -16.76 22.09 -2.25
CA VAL A 217 -15.51 21.78 -1.52
C VAL A 217 -14.35 22.60 -2.05
N GLU A 218 -14.16 22.69 -3.36
CA GLU A 218 -13.06 23.44 -3.99
C GLU A 218 -13.13 24.94 -3.64
N ARG A 219 -14.33 25.51 -3.64
CA ARG A 219 -14.53 26.90 -3.28
C ARG A 219 -14.08 27.17 -1.85
N ALA A 220 -14.49 26.35 -0.88
CA ALA A 220 -14.14 26.51 0.51
C ALA A 220 -12.62 26.29 0.74
N ILE A 221 -12.05 25.24 0.13
CA ILE A 221 -10.60 24.95 0.22
C ILE A 221 -9.79 26.12 -0.33
N ASN A 222 -10.15 26.65 -1.50
CA ASN A 222 -9.44 27.75 -2.15
C ASN A 222 -9.56 29.06 -1.33
N ASN A 223 -10.76 29.39 -0.83
CA ASN A 223 -10.99 30.59 -0.03
C ASN A 223 -10.17 30.59 1.26
N GLN A 224 -10.07 29.43 1.91
CA GLN A 224 -9.34 29.26 3.17
C GLN A 224 -7.86 28.90 2.98
N GLY A 225 -7.39 28.71 1.74
CA GLY A 225 -6.03 28.24 1.47
C GLY A 225 -5.69 26.91 2.14
N PHE A 226 -6.68 26.00 2.25
CA PHE A 226 -6.50 24.71 2.90
C PHE A 226 -5.80 23.72 1.95
N GLN A 227 -4.76 23.04 2.43
CA GLN A 227 -3.95 22.13 1.61
C GLN A 227 -4.44 20.70 1.78
N ILE A 228 -4.73 20.02 0.65
CA ILE A 228 -5.12 18.62 0.59
C ILE A 228 -4.54 17.98 -0.67
N ASN A 229 -4.01 16.76 -0.58
CA ASN A 229 -3.52 16.04 -1.76
C ASN A 229 -4.67 15.40 -2.55
N SER A 230 -4.41 15.06 -3.82
CA SER A 230 -5.44 14.54 -4.74
C SER A 230 -6.15 13.29 -4.21
N ALA A 231 -5.43 12.34 -3.59
CA ALA A 231 -6.04 11.11 -3.07
C ALA A 231 -6.96 11.40 -1.86
N SER A 232 -6.51 12.28 -0.96
CA SER A 232 -7.30 12.74 0.18
C SER A 232 -8.52 13.55 -0.25
N TYR A 233 -8.38 14.38 -1.30
CA TYR A 233 -9.48 15.15 -1.87
C TYR A 233 -10.56 14.23 -2.46
N GLN A 234 -10.19 13.25 -3.29
CA GLN A 234 -11.14 12.27 -3.84
C GLN A 234 -11.87 11.51 -2.75
N ASN A 235 -11.15 11.06 -1.74
CA ASN A 235 -11.75 10.38 -0.59
C ASN A 235 -12.72 11.30 0.18
N LEU A 236 -12.37 12.57 0.40
CA LEU A 236 -13.23 13.56 1.04
C LEU A 236 -14.55 13.75 0.26
N LEU A 237 -14.47 13.90 -1.07
CA LEU A 237 -15.65 14.05 -1.93
C LEU A 237 -16.62 12.88 -1.77
N VAL A 238 -16.12 11.64 -1.73
CA VAL A 238 -16.94 10.44 -1.53
C VAL A 238 -17.70 10.52 -0.21
N HIS A 239 -17.00 10.84 0.88
CA HIS A 239 -17.62 10.95 2.21
C HIS A 239 -18.70 12.03 2.27
N ILE A 240 -18.45 13.19 1.64
CA ILE A 240 -19.45 14.28 1.58
C ILE A 240 -20.63 13.89 0.70
N CYS A 241 -20.40 13.25 -0.46
CA CYS A 241 -21.48 12.75 -1.31
C CYS A 241 -22.38 11.75 -0.56
N VAL A 242 -21.79 10.80 0.16
CA VAL A 242 -22.53 9.86 1.00
C VAL A 242 -23.33 10.60 2.07
N ALA A 243 -22.74 11.59 2.74
CA ALA A 243 -23.44 12.40 3.75
C ALA A 243 -24.65 13.14 3.14
N VAL A 244 -24.47 13.83 2.02
CA VAL A 244 -25.56 14.54 1.32
C VAL A 244 -26.70 13.60 0.94
N LEU A 245 -26.38 12.40 0.40
CA LEU A 245 -27.40 11.40 0.05
C LEU A 245 -28.14 10.89 1.29
N ARG A 246 -27.43 10.66 2.38
CA ARG A 246 -28.04 10.17 3.63
C ARG A 246 -28.96 11.25 4.25
N ILE A 247 -28.51 12.50 4.28
CA ILE A 247 -29.30 13.62 4.80
C ILE A 247 -30.55 13.85 3.96
N ARG A 248 -30.46 13.79 2.62
CA ARG A 248 -31.64 13.86 1.71
C ARG A 248 -32.68 12.80 2.01
N ASN A 249 -32.24 11.64 2.47
CA ASN A 249 -33.11 10.54 2.86
C ASN A 249 -33.58 10.62 4.33
N GLY A 250 -33.29 11.72 5.04
CA GLY A 250 -33.75 11.96 6.41
C GLY A 250 -32.84 11.32 7.49
N TYR A 251 -31.62 10.91 7.14
CA TYR A 251 -30.66 10.28 8.06
C TYR A 251 -29.51 11.24 8.35
N ALA A 252 -29.69 12.13 9.32
CA ALA A 252 -28.61 12.93 9.91
C ALA A 252 -27.96 12.19 11.08
N ILE A 253 -26.73 12.57 11.43
CA ILE A 253 -26.03 12.06 12.62
C ILE A 253 -26.80 12.53 13.87
N PRO A 254 -27.34 11.62 14.72
CA PRO A 254 -28.34 11.98 15.75
C PRO A 254 -27.76 12.48 17.07
N ALA A 255 -26.44 12.41 17.27
CA ALA A 255 -25.81 12.70 18.57
C ALA A 255 -24.54 13.53 18.40
N PRO A 256 -24.11 14.27 19.43
CA PRO A 256 -22.83 14.95 19.40
C PRO A 256 -21.72 13.96 19.06
N VAL A 257 -20.85 14.35 18.15
CA VAL A 257 -19.64 13.60 17.82
C VAL A 257 -18.70 13.70 19.01
N ASP A 258 -18.12 12.59 19.43
CA ASP A 258 -17.16 12.57 20.50
C ASP A 258 -16.02 13.58 20.21
N ASP A 259 -15.59 14.31 21.23
CA ASP A 259 -14.52 15.29 21.13
C ASP A 259 -14.81 16.53 20.23
N MET A 260 -16.09 16.84 19.98
CA MET A 260 -16.48 18.00 19.17
C MET A 260 -15.91 19.33 19.73
N ALA A 261 -15.72 19.40 21.05
CA ALA A 261 -15.16 20.58 21.70
C ALA A 261 -13.71 20.89 21.23
N SER A 262 -12.94 19.89 20.90
CA SER A 262 -11.56 20.06 20.40
C SER A 262 -11.51 20.54 18.94
N LEU A 263 -12.57 20.25 18.17
CA LEU A 263 -12.70 20.68 16.78
C LEU A 263 -13.22 22.11 16.65
N LEU A 264 -14.06 22.56 17.59
CA LEU A 264 -14.61 23.91 17.59
C LEU A 264 -13.49 24.94 17.66
N GLY A 265 -13.37 25.80 16.65
CA GLY A 265 -12.34 26.81 16.52
C GLY A 265 -11.10 26.36 15.74
N SER A 266 -11.00 25.09 15.33
CA SER A 266 -9.95 24.64 14.43
C SER A 266 -10.14 25.21 13.02
N ARG A 267 -9.05 25.25 12.24
CA ARG A 267 -9.11 25.64 10.82
C ARG A 267 -9.97 24.67 10.00
N GLU A 268 -9.88 23.40 10.32
CA GLU A 268 -10.68 22.33 9.70
C GLU A 268 -12.19 22.57 9.90
N TYR A 269 -12.58 23.00 11.10
CA TYR A 269 -13.98 23.31 11.37
C TYR A 269 -14.47 24.55 10.60
N GLN A 270 -13.63 25.59 10.45
CA GLN A 270 -13.97 26.77 9.67
C GLN A 270 -14.17 26.42 8.18
N VAL A 271 -13.28 25.59 7.61
CA VAL A 271 -13.42 25.08 6.23
C VAL A 271 -14.67 24.23 6.10
N ALA A 272 -14.94 23.34 7.07
CA ALA A 272 -16.12 22.49 7.10
C ALA A 272 -17.42 23.31 7.15
N GLN A 273 -17.45 24.38 7.92
CA GLN A 273 -18.60 25.29 7.98
C GLN A 273 -18.85 25.94 6.62
N GLU A 274 -17.82 26.41 5.92
CA GLU A 274 -17.97 27.02 4.59
C GLU A 274 -18.42 26.00 3.54
N ILE A 275 -17.94 24.74 3.63
CA ILE A 275 -18.43 23.63 2.80
C ILE A 275 -19.92 23.40 3.10
N ALA A 276 -20.30 23.30 4.37
CA ALA A 276 -21.67 23.06 4.80
C ALA A 276 -22.62 24.16 4.30
N ASP A 277 -22.27 25.44 4.51
CA ASP A 277 -23.04 26.58 4.02
C ASP A 277 -23.21 26.58 2.49
N SER A 278 -22.20 26.07 1.77
CA SER A 278 -22.26 25.94 0.31
C SER A 278 -23.16 24.79 -0.13
N ILE A 279 -23.13 23.64 0.58
CA ILE A 279 -23.96 22.48 0.34
C ILE A 279 -25.43 22.79 0.64
N GLU A 280 -25.73 23.46 1.79
CA GLU A 280 -27.08 23.87 2.15
C GLU A 280 -27.74 24.69 1.05
N ARG A 281 -27.01 25.68 0.52
CA ARG A 281 -27.49 26.53 -0.57
C ARG A 281 -27.66 25.80 -1.90
N THR A 282 -26.76 24.82 -2.20
CA THR A 282 -26.77 24.12 -3.49
C THR A 282 -27.83 23.04 -3.53
N PHE A 283 -28.08 22.37 -2.41
CA PHE A 283 -28.95 21.21 -2.35
C PHE A 283 -30.27 21.43 -1.62
N ASP A 284 -30.52 22.66 -1.12
CA ASP A 284 -31.70 23.02 -0.32
C ASP A 284 -31.87 22.08 0.89
N LEU A 285 -30.79 21.91 1.68
CA LEU A 285 -30.74 21.04 2.85
C LEU A 285 -30.37 21.86 4.08
N GLU A 286 -30.73 21.37 5.27
CA GLU A 286 -30.20 21.85 6.55
C GLU A 286 -29.14 20.86 7.06
N LEU A 287 -27.93 21.34 7.35
CA LEU A 287 -26.85 20.57 7.94
C LEU A 287 -26.71 20.93 9.44
N PRO A 288 -27.12 20.04 10.35
CA PRO A 288 -26.88 20.20 11.78
C PRO A 288 -25.39 20.32 12.10
N VAL A 289 -25.07 20.85 13.28
CA VAL A 289 -23.68 21.06 13.74
C VAL A 289 -22.86 19.75 13.76
N GLU A 290 -23.51 18.62 13.96
CA GLU A 290 -22.89 17.29 13.93
C GLU A 290 -22.42 16.92 12.52
N GLU A 291 -23.10 17.36 11.49
CA GLU A 291 -22.71 17.17 10.09
C GLU A 291 -21.50 18.04 9.72
N VAL A 292 -21.44 19.27 10.24
CA VAL A 292 -20.27 20.13 10.11
C VAL A 292 -19.07 19.50 10.80
N ALA A 293 -19.27 18.94 12.01
CA ALA A 293 -18.22 18.21 12.73
C ALA A 293 -17.75 16.97 11.95
N TYR A 294 -18.66 16.22 11.33
CA TYR A 294 -18.33 15.10 10.46
C TYR A 294 -17.41 15.52 9.30
N ILE A 295 -17.72 16.61 8.61
CA ILE A 295 -16.88 17.17 7.54
C ILE A 295 -15.51 17.60 8.11
N ALA A 296 -15.49 18.28 9.28
CA ALA A 296 -14.26 18.74 9.93
C ALA A 296 -13.33 17.58 10.30
N ILE A 297 -13.86 16.47 10.83
CA ILE A 297 -13.09 15.26 11.14
C ILE A 297 -12.45 14.70 9.86
N HIS A 298 -13.20 14.64 8.76
CA HIS A 298 -12.66 14.17 7.49
C HIS A 298 -11.57 15.10 6.93
N LEU A 299 -11.70 16.42 7.10
CA LEU A 299 -10.65 17.38 6.76
C LEU A 299 -9.40 17.20 7.62
N ALA A 300 -9.57 17.05 8.94
CA ALA A 300 -8.46 16.85 9.88
C ALA A 300 -7.68 15.56 9.59
N GLY A 301 -8.39 14.47 9.30
CA GLY A 301 -7.76 13.20 8.94
C GLY A 301 -7.10 13.16 7.56
N LYS A 302 -7.33 14.16 6.70
CA LYS A 302 -6.87 14.19 5.31
C LYS A 302 -6.00 15.39 4.96
N ARG A 303 -5.68 16.22 5.95
CA ARG A 303 -4.80 17.37 5.77
C ARG A 303 -3.45 16.94 5.19
N ALA A 304 -3.06 17.52 4.06
CA ALA A 304 -1.72 17.35 3.52
C ALA A 304 -0.77 18.22 4.33
N LEU A 305 0.22 17.58 4.94
CA LEU A 305 1.31 18.26 5.58
C LEU A 305 2.50 18.16 4.63
N ASP A 306 2.94 19.28 4.07
CA ASP A 306 4.01 19.32 3.08
C ASP A 306 5.29 18.64 3.61
N ILE A 307 5.78 17.67 2.82
CA ILE A 307 7.04 16.95 3.07
C ILE A 307 8.25 17.83 2.68
N LEU A 308 8.02 18.99 2.03
CA LEU A 308 9.10 19.86 1.56
C LEU A 308 9.79 20.58 2.74
N PRO A 309 11.13 20.71 2.70
CA PRO A 309 11.86 21.48 3.69
C PRO A 309 11.31 22.92 3.69
N ALA A 310 11.14 23.48 4.87
CA ALA A 310 10.69 24.86 5.05
C ALA A 310 11.59 25.82 4.25
N GLY A 311 11.20 26.10 3.02
CA GLY A 311 11.71 27.21 2.25
C GLY A 311 11.09 28.48 2.80
N GLU A 312 11.90 29.48 3.08
CA GLU A 312 11.48 30.80 3.51
C GLU A 312 10.33 31.32 2.61
N GLY A 313 9.08 31.29 3.09
CA GLY A 313 7.97 31.91 2.37
C GLY A 313 6.59 31.26 2.44
N SER A 314 6.42 30.04 2.90
CA SER A 314 5.08 29.51 3.18
C SER A 314 4.76 29.70 4.66
N GLY A 315 3.81 30.57 4.97
CA GLY A 315 3.34 30.80 6.33
C GLY A 315 2.71 29.53 6.90
N ASP A 316 3.55 28.64 7.40
CA ASP A 316 3.16 27.50 8.22
C ASP A 316 2.84 28.04 9.61
N GLU A 317 1.68 28.70 9.74
CA GLU A 317 1.16 29.10 11.02
C GLU A 317 0.79 27.84 11.81
N GLY A 318 1.82 27.28 12.51
CA GLY A 318 1.60 26.59 13.76
C GLY A 318 0.99 25.20 13.69
N LEU A 319 1.62 24.23 13.00
CA LEU A 319 1.38 22.85 13.40
C LEU A 319 2.00 22.63 14.79
N VAL A 320 1.17 22.75 15.82
CA VAL A 320 1.59 22.38 17.18
C VAL A 320 1.57 20.86 17.27
N ILE A 321 2.72 20.25 17.11
CA ILE A 321 2.90 18.81 17.35
C ILE A 321 2.86 18.62 18.87
N SER A 322 1.89 17.84 19.36
CA SER A 322 1.73 17.58 20.78
C SER A 322 2.91 16.78 21.36
N GLU A 323 3.13 16.91 22.67
CA GLU A 323 4.13 16.11 23.37
C GLU A 323 3.86 14.61 23.24
N GLU A 324 2.59 14.20 23.19
CA GLU A 324 2.15 12.81 22.95
C GLU A 324 2.69 12.28 21.62
N VAL A 325 2.52 13.03 20.52
CA VAL A 325 3.03 12.64 19.21
C VAL A 325 4.56 12.55 19.21
N TRP A 326 5.25 13.48 19.85
CA TRP A 326 6.72 13.42 19.99
C TRP A 326 7.19 12.18 20.76
N ASN A 327 6.48 11.79 21.80
CA ASN A 327 6.77 10.58 22.57
C ASN A 327 6.54 9.33 21.73
N VAL A 328 5.45 9.28 20.98
CA VAL A 328 5.17 8.18 20.03
C VAL A 328 6.29 8.05 18.99
N VAL A 329 6.68 9.15 18.34
CA VAL A 329 7.79 9.15 17.36
C VAL A 329 9.08 8.66 17.99
N SER A 330 9.39 9.10 19.22
CA SER A 330 10.62 8.65 19.91
C SER A 330 10.60 7.14 20.16
N ARG A 331 9.51 6.60 20.68
CA ARG A 331 9.33 5.15 20.89
C ARG A 331 9.40 4.36 19.58
N MET A 332 8.84 4.89 18.49
CA MET A 332 8.94 4.27 17.16
C MET A 332 10.40 4.17 16.70
N LEU A 333 11.19 5.23 16.88
CA LEU A 333 12.60 5.24 16.51
C LEU A 333 13.47 4.38 17.44
N ASP A 334 13.11 4.28 18.73
CA ASP A 334 13.72 3.34 19.66
C ASP A 334 13.46 1.89 19.21
N THR A 335 12.24 1.56 18.81
CA THR A 335 11.89 0.24 18.23
C THR A 335 12.73 -0.09 17.01
N VAL A 336 12.90 0.87 16.09
CA VAL A 336 13.76 0.68 14.90
C VAL A 336 15.22 0.47 15.31
N TRP A 337 15.72 1.21 16.28
CA TRP A 337 17.06 1.00 16.82
C TRP A 337 17.22 -0.38 17.46
N ASP A 338 16.25 -0.80 18.25
CA ASP A 338 16.33 -2.07 18.96
C ASP A 338 16.33 -3.27 18.02
N ILE A 339 15.53 -3.22 16.94
CA ILE A 339 15.40 -4.33 15.99
C ILE A 339 16.45 -4.28 14.90
N TYR A 340 16.67 -3.12 14.29
CA TYR A 340 17.45 -2.98 13.04
C TYR A 340 18.82 -2.35 13.23
N ARG A 341 19.13 -1.80 14.41
CA ARG A 341 20.36 -1.06 14.72
C ARG A 341 20.64 0.15 13.81
N PHE A 342 19.58 0.73 13.23
CA PHE A 342 19.66 2.01 12.54
C PHE A 342 19.36 3.16 13.52
N ASP A 343 20.36 4.00 13.78
CA ASP A 343 20.20 5.12 14.71
C ASP A 343 19.59 6.35 14.03
N PHE A 344 18.27 6.38 13.96
CA PHE A 344 17.50 7.52 13.49
C PHE A 344 17.00 8.44 14.63
N ARG A 345 17.36 8.17 15.88
CA ARG A 345 16.82 8.88 17.04
C ARG A 345 17.11 10.36 17.02
N ASN A 346 18.23 10.79 16.41
CA ASN A 346 18.65 12.17 16.23
C ASN A 346 18.37 12.73 14.81
N ASP A 347 17.74 11.97 13.92
CA ASP A 347 17.38 12.44 12.59
C ASP A 347 16.15 13.35 12.67
N LEU A 348 16.39 14.67 12.71
CA LEU A 348 15.33 15.66 12.86
C LEU A 348 14.34 15.63 11.70
N GLU A 349 14.80 15.40 10.48
CA GLU A 349 13.95 15.37 9.29
C GLU A 349 13.00 14.15 9.32
N LEU A 350 13.52 12.96 9.65
CA LEU A 350 12.67 11.79 9.80
C LEU A 350 11.67 11.97 10.94
N ARG A 351 12.12 12.50 12.08
CA ARG A 351 11.23 12.79 13.22
C ARG A 351 10.08 13.73 12.83
N MET A 352 10.39 14.80 12.10
CA MET A 352 9.38 15.74 11.61
C MET A 352 8.44 15.11 10.61
N ASN A 353 8.94 14.30 9.66
CA ASN A 353 8.13 13.63 8.67
C ASN A 353 7.16 12.61 9.30
N LEU A 354 7.64 11.82 10.27
CA LEU A 354 6.79 10.91 11.05
C LEU A 354 5.75 11.67 11.85
N ALA A 355 6.14 12.71 12.60
CA ALA A 355 5.22 13.49 13.41
C ALA A 355 4.12 14.15 12.58
N ARG A 356 4.47 14.75 11.43
CA ARG A 356 3.51 15.34 10.49
C ARG A 356 2.52 14.32 9.96
N HIS A 357 2.96 13.09 9.68
CA HIS A 357 2.06 12.02 9.24
C HIS A 357 1.18 11.50 10.38
N ILE A 358 1.73 11.37 11.59
CA ILE A 358 1.03 10.83 12.76
C ILE A 358 -0.11 11.77 13.21
N VAL A 359 0.05 13.09 13.15
CA VAL A 359 -1.01 14.03 13.55
C VAL A 359 -2.35 13.74 12.84
N PRO A 360 -2.46 13.71 11.52
CA PRO A 360 -3.73 13.32 10.87
C PRO A 360 -4.07 11.85 11.04
N LEU A 361 -3.07 10.97 11.21
CA LEU A 361 -3.27 9.54 11.45
C LEU A 361 -4.00 9.29 12.78
N THR A 362 -3.70 10.05 13.85
CA THR A 362 -4.40 9.90 15.14
C THR A 362 -5.90 10.12 15.00
N VAL A 363 -6.29 11.10 14.18
CA VAL A 363 -7.70 11.36 13.85
C VAL A 363 -8.30 10.16 13.11
N ARG A 364 -7.59 9.63 12.10
CA ARG A 364 -8.08 8.48 11.33
C ARG A 364 -8.21 7.22 12.18
N LEU A 365 -7.27 6.96 13.08
CA LEU A 365 -7.34 5.81 14.00
C LEU A 365 -8.53 5.93 14.97
N ARG A 366 -8.72 7.12 15.56
CA ARG A 366 -9.81 7.38 16.50
C ARG A 366 -11.20 7.22 15.87
N TYR A 367 -11.36 7.64 14.62
CA TYR A 367 -12.64 7.63 13.92
C TYR A 367 -12.76 6.50 12.89
N HIS A 368 -11.86 5.49 12.91
CA HIS A 368 -11.85 4.33 12.00
C HIS A 368 -11.92 4.71 10.52
N MET A 369 -11.18 5.75 10.15
CA MET A 369 -11.14 6.25 8.78
C MET A 369 -10.01 5.59 8.01
N ASP A 370 -10.30 5.03 6.84
CA ASP A 370 -9.29 4.46 5.97
C ASP A 370 -8.75 5.49 4.98
N LEU A 371 -7.46 5.43 4.73
CA LEU A 371 -6.78 6.20 3.70
C LEU A 371 -6.06 5.23 2.76
N ARG A 372 -6.47 5.16 1.50
CA ARG A 372 -5.84 4.28 0.51
C ARG A 372 -4.49 4.84 0.04
N ASN A 373 -3.49 3.98 -0.04
CA ASN A 373 -2.17 4.31 -0.57
C ASN A 373 -1.99 3.71 -1.97
N PRO A 374 -2.07 4.50 -3.05
CA PRO A 374 -1.94 3.98 -4.41
C PRO A 374 -0.53 3.43 -4.71
N LEU A 375 0.47 3.79 -3.91
CA LEU A 375 1.86 3.37 -4.07
C LEU A 375 2.22 2.15 -3.21
N LEU A 376 1.27 1.56 -2.44
CA LEU A 376 1.57 0.50 -1.49
C LEU A 376 2.29 -0.69 -2.13
N ALA A 377 1.83 -1.13 -3.31
CA ALA A 377 2.44 -2.24 -4.02
C ALA A 377 3.90 -1.94 -4.42
N ASP A 378 4.16 -0.73 -4.92
CA ASP A 378 5.50 -0.28 -5.30
C ASP A 378 6.40 -0.09 -4.07
N ILE A 379 5.86 0.44 -2.96
CA ILE A 379 6.61 0.63 -1.71
C ILE A 379 7.10 -0.71 -1.16
N ARG A 380 6.23 -1.71 -1.11
CA ARG A 380 6.59 -3.06 -0.65
C ARG A 380 7.70 -3.69 -1.49
N VAL A 381 7.65 -3.46 -2.80
CA VAL A 381 8.59 -4.02 -3.76
C VAL A 381 9.93 -3.25 -3.74
N ARG A 382 9.89 -1.90 -3.75
CA ARG A 382 11.09 -1.07 -3.91
C ARG A 382 11.79 -0.74 -2.58
N TYR A 383 11.03 -0.71 -1.46
CA TYR A 383 11.53 -0.31 -0.16
C TYR A 383 11.16 -1.31 0.95
N PRO A 384 11.47 -2.62 0.78
CA PRO A 384 11.03 -3.66 1.71
C PRO A 384 11.58 -3.45 3.13
N LEU A 385 12.81 -2.96 3.28
CA LEU A 385 13.38 -2.65 4.59
C LEU A 385 12.63 -1.50 5.27
N ALA A 386 12.38 -0.40 4.55
CA ALA A 386 11.60 0.73 5.08
C ALA A 386 10.19 0.29 5.47
N TYR A 387 9.57 -0.59 4.67
CA TYR A 387 8.27 -1.15 4.95
C TYR A 387 8.29 -2.03 6.22
N SER A 388 9.33 -2.85 6.41
CA SER A 388 9.52 -3.61 7.65
C SER A 388 9.69 -2.71 8.87
N MET A 389 10.53 -1.67 8.78
CA MET A 389 10.71 -0.70 9.86
C MET A 389 9.40 0.00 10.21
N ALA A 390 8.59 0.36 9.20
CA ALA A 390 7.29 0.95 9.40
C ALA A 390 6.31 0.00 10.09
N ILE A 391 6.27 -1.28 9.70
CA ILE A 391 5.46 -2.30 10.36
C ILE A 391 5.84 -2.38 11.84
N ASP A 392 7.12 -2.58 12.14
CA ASP A 392 7.56 -2.82 13.51
C ASP A 392 7.36 -1.60 14.40
N SER A 393 7.71 -0.41 13.91
CA SER A 393 7.48 0.82 14.64
C SER A 393 6.01 1.18 14.78
N SER A 394 5.13 0.73 13.87
CA SER A 394 3.68 0.96 13.96
C SER A 394 3.01 0.23 15.13
N THR A 395 3.67 -0.76 15.74
CA THR A 395 3.19 -1.42 16.96
C THR A 395 3.01 -0.43 18.10
N VAL A 396 3.88 0.58 18.18
CA VAL A 396 3.79 1.67 19.16
C VAL A 396 2.48 2.45 18.99
N LEU A 397 2.09 2.74 17.73
CA LEU A 397 0.83 3.42 17.43
C LEU A 397 -0.38 2.53 17.76
N ALA A 398 -0.29 1.23 17.45
CA ALA A 398 -1.35 0.29 17.75
C ALA A 398 -1.59 0.13 19.26
N GLU A 399 -0.54 0.17 20.07
CA GLU A 399 -0.62 0.15 21.54
C GLU A 399 -1.19 1.46 22.09
N GLU A 400 -0.71 2.61 21.60
CA GLU A 400 -1.08 3.93 22.11
C GLU A 400 -2.54 4.28 21.83
N TYR A 401 -3.03 3.92 20.63
CA TYR A 401 -4.38 4.28 20.17
C TYR A 401 -5.36 3.09 20.18
N GLU A 402 -4.97 1.93 20.72
CA GLU A 402 -5.78 0.70 20.77
C GLU A 402 -6.41 0.32 19.42
N ALA A 403 -5.72 0.66 18.31
CA ALA A 403 -6.21 0.52 16.96
C ALA A 403 -5.16 -0.13 16.05
N ARG A 404 -5.59 -1.03 15.14
CA ARG A 404 -4.70 -1.59 14.12
C ARG A 404 -4.52 -0.62 12.97
N LEU A 405 -3.28 -0.43 12.51
CA LEU A 405 -3.00 0.29 11.29
C LEU A 405 -3.31 -0.59 10.09
N SER A 406 -3.89 0.03 9.06
CA SER A 406 -4.01 -0.61 7.74
C SER A 406 -2.64 -0.70 7.06
N ASP A 407 -2.50 -1.64 6.12
CA ASP A 407 -1.29 -1.75 5.29
C ASP A 407 -1.00 -0.45 4.50
N ASP A 408 -2.03 0.28 4.13
CA ASP A 408 -1.94 1.57 3.44
C ASP A 408 -1.28 2.64 4.31
N GLU A 409 -1.65 2.73 5.59
CA GLU A 409 -1.04 3.66 6.56
C GLU A 409 0.41 3.29 6.85
N VAL A 410 0.69 2.00 7.01
CA VAL A 410 2.08 1.50 7.14
C VAL A 410 2.90 1.89 5.92
N GLY A 411 2.32 1.81 4.72
CA GLY A 411 2.97 2.26 3.48
C GLY A 411 3.36 3.74 3.50
N TYR A 412 2.52 4.61 4.05
CA TYR A 412 2.87 6.04 4.19
C TYR A 412 4.00 6.26 5.20
N LEU A 413 4.00 5.56 6.33
CA LEU A 413 5.12 5.59 7.30
C LEU A 413 6.41 5.07 6.67
N ALA A 414 6.32 4.04 5.84
CA ALA A 414 7.46 3.46 5.14
C ALA A 414 8.15 4.46 4.19
N LEU A 415 7.41 5.39 3.57
CA LEU A 415 8.01 6.43 2.73
C LEU A 415 8.93 7.35 3.53
N ALA A 416 8.60 7.67 4.78
CA ALA A 416 9.47 8.48 5.65
C ALA A 416 10.78 7.72 5.97
N PHE A 417 10.69 6.44 6.30
CA PHE A 417 11.88 5.59 6.51
C PHE A 417 12.68 5.39 5.23
N ALA A 418 12.02 5.21 4.07
CA ALA A 418 12.70 5.08 2.79
C ALA A 418 13.55 6.33 2.47
N LEU A 419 13.00 7.52 2.68
CA LEU A 419 13.74 8.77 2.50
C LEU A 419 14.95 8.86 3.42
N ALA A 420 14.80 8.47 4.69
CA ALA A 420 15.91 8.45 5.65
C ALA A 420 17.01 7.46 5.24
N LEU A 421 16.63 6.26 4.78
CA LEU A 421 17.57 5.26 4.27
C LEU A 421 18.30 5.73 3.01
N GLU A 422 17.62 6.38 2.07
CA GLU A 422 18.25 6.94 0.87
C GLU A 422 19.26 8.06 1.21
N ARG A 423 18.96 8.90 2.21
CA ARG A 423 19.91 9.91 2.72
C ARG A 423 21.14 9.25 3.33
N LEU A 424 20.99 8.20 4.13
CA LEU A 424 22.12 7.45 4.68
C LEU A 424 23.01 6.84 3.59
N LYS A 425 22.44 6.37 2.48
CA LYS A 425 23.23 5.86 1.34
C LYS A 425 24.03 6.97 0.65
N THR A 426 23.52 8.19 0.64
CA THR A 426 24.19 9.35 0.02
C THR A 426 25.22 9.99 0.93
N GLU A 427 25.11 9.82 2.24
CA GLU A 427 26.11 10.21 3.22
C GLU A 427 27.21 9.15 3.26
N ALA A 428 28.19 9.28 2.34
CA ALA A 428 29.40 8.46 2.42
C ALA A 428 30.00 8.58 3.82
N PRO A 429 30.42 7.48 4.48
CA PRO A 429 31.01 7.55 5.80
C PRO A 429 32.22 8.47 5.75
N LYS A 430 32.14 9.57 6.50
CA LYS A 430 33.21 10.56 6.53
C LYS A 430 34.50 9.94 7.06
N LYS A 431 35.63 10.23 6.39
CA LYS A 431 36.91 9.62 6.60
C LYS A 431 37.88 10.50 7.37
N ASN A 432 38.67 9.91 8.21
CA ASN A 432 39.79 10.57 8.89
C ASN A 432 41.04 10.53 8.01
N ILE A 433 41.53 11.70 7.63
CA ILE A 433 42.66 11.82 6.70
C ILE A 433 43.88 12.34 7.44
N LEU A 434 45.01 11.63 7.30
CA LEU A 434 46.30 12.14 7.66
C LEU A 434 46.94 12.84 6.45
N MET A 435 47.20 14.13 6.58
CA MET A 435 47.89 14.93 5.56
C MET A 435 49.34 15.07 5.86
N VAL A 436 50.21 14.55 4.99
CA VAL A 436 51.68 14.57 5.12
C VAL A 436 52.24 15.59 4.16
N CYS A 437 52.93 16.62 4.69
CA CYS A 437 53.49 17.71 3.91
C CYS A 437 54.94 17.96 4.27
N ALA A 438 55.78 18.27 3.26
CA ALA A 438 57.20 18.61 3.47
C ALA A 438 57.50 20.12 3.52
N SER A 439 56.51 20.98 3.23
CA SER A 439 56.73 22.40 2.95
C SER A 439 56.32 23.37 4.06
N GLY A 440 56.14 22.87 5.30
CA GLY A 440 55.87 23.71 6.47
C GLY A 440 54.39 24.06 6.70
N ALA A 441 54.07 24.65 7.86
CA ALA A 441 52.72 24.79 8.39
C ALA A 441 51.76 25.65 7.55
N GLY A 442 52.27 26.57 6.73
CA GLY A 442 51.40 27.47 5.95
C GLY A 442 50.73 26.79 4.73
N SER A 443 51.54 26.01 3.99
CA SER A 443 51.06 25.27 2.81
C SER A 443 50.18 24.07 3.20
N ALA A 444 50.51 23.42 4.30
CA ALA A 444 49.70 22.36 4.86
C ALA A 444 48.28 22.88 5.24
N ARG A 445 48.17 24.04 5.87
CA ARG A 445 46.90 24.66 6.20
C ARG A 445 46.09 25.08 4.98
N LEU A 446 46.73 25.58 3.91
CA LEU A 446 46.05 25.93 2.69
C LEU A 446 45.46 24.70 2.02
N LEU A 447 46.24 23.62 1.94
CA LEU A 447 45.80 22.34 1.37
C LEU A 447 44.70 21.71 2.23
N GLU A 448 44.80 21.73 3.56
CA GLU A 448 43.74 21.32 4.48
C GLU A 448 42.43 22.08 4.22
N TYR A 449 42.50 23.41 4.12
CA TYR A 449 41.33 24.24 3.84
C TYR A 449 40.67 23.87 2.50
N ARG A 450 41.48 23.69 1.45
CA ARG A 450 41.00 23.28 0.14
C ARG A 450 40.37 21.88 0.17
N CYS A 451 41.03 20.92 0.82
CA CYS A 451 40.45 19.57 0.97
C CYS A 451 39.12 19.60 1.73
N ARG A 452 39.00 20.42 2.76
CA ARG A 452 37.72 20.60 3.47
C ARG A 452 36.64 21.25 2.59
N GLN A 453 37.04 22.19 1.73
CA GLN A 453 36.10 22.88 0.83
C GLN A 453 35.61 21.95 -0.29
N GLU A 454 36.51 21.17 -0.92
CA GLU A 454 36.19 20.32 -2.07
C GLU A 454 35.61 18.94 -1.66
N PHE A 455 36.06 18.41 -0.52
CA PHE A 455 35.75 17.04 -0.08
C PHE A 455 35.11 16.97 1.30
N GLY A 456 34.61 18.07 1.86
CA GLY A 456 34.07 18.14 3.22
C GLY A 456 32.90 17.18 3.47
N ALA A 457 32.16 16.78 2.41
CA ALA A 457 31.15 15.75 2.49
C ALA A 457 31.71 14.35 2.83
N TYR A 458 32.96 14.08 2.48
CA TYR A 458 33.63 12.79 2.65
C TYR A 458 34.62 12.77 3.82
N ILE A 459 34.89 13.93 4.46
CA ILE A 459 35.94 14.08 5.47
C ILE A 459 35.33 14.37 6.83
N ASN A 460 35.73 13.54 7.82
CA ASN A 460 35.43 13.80 9.24
C ASN A 460 36.50 14.69 9.85
N GLN A 461 37.73 14.23 9.83
CA GLN A 461 38.85 14.94 10.43
C GLN A 461 40.07 14.93 9.49
N ILE A 462 40.82 16.05 9.47
CA ILE A 462 42.14 16.11 8.84
C ILE A 462 43.15 16.38 9.95
N THR A 463 44.11 15.49 10.08
CA THR A 463 45.31 15.65 10.92
C THR A 463 46.47 15.91 10.03
N THR A 464 47.31 16.89 10.34
CA THR A 464 48.50 17.23 9.56
C THR A 464 49.75 16.81 10.26
N CYS A 465 50.72 16.19 9.55
CA CYS A 465 52.03 15.91 10.10
C CYS A 465 53.15 16.20 9.06
N ASP A 466 54.39 16.34 9.57
CA ASP A 466 55.56 16.38 8.73
C ASP A 466 56.00 14.95 8.36
N VAL A 467 56.57 14.80 7.16
CA VAL A 467 57.09 13.51 6.67
C VAL A 467 58.05 12.80 7.66
N LEU A 468 58.83 13.58 8.43
CA LEU A 468 59.74 13.06 9.41
C LEU A 468 59.05 12.47 10.66
N ASN A 469 57.83 12.90 10.93
CA ASN A 469 57.09 12.51 12.13
C ASN A 469 56.05 11.39 11.87
N ILE A 470 55.98 10.88 10.66
CA ILE A 470 55.00 9.87 10.27
C ILE A 470 55.09 8.58 11.08
N GLU A 471 56.30 8.26 11.60
CA GLU A 471 56.56 7.07 12.43
C GLU A 471 55.93 7.14 13.83
N SER A 472 55.69 8.34 14.30
CA SER A 472 55.11 8.57 15.63
C SER A 472 53.58 8.65 15.62
N ILE A 473 52.95 8.52 14.46
CA ILE A 473 51.49 8.64 14.31
C ILE A 473 50.87 7.27 14.59
N ASP A 474 49.79 7.29 15.39
CA ASP A 474 48.88 6.16 15.55
C ASP A 474 47.88 6.14 14.39
N PHE A 475 47.87 5.06 13.61
CA PHE A 475 47.02 4.88 12.45
C PHE A 475 45.70 4.23 12.79
N SER A 476 45.37 3.94 14.03
CA SER A 476 44.12 3.26 14.44
C SER A 476 42.86 4.00 14.01
N ASP A 477 42.92 5.34 14.03
CA ASP A 477 41.79 6.22 13.69
C ASP A 477 41.96 6.92 12.33
N ILE A 478 42.92 6.50 11.48
CA ILE A 478 43.21 7.10 10.18
C ILE A 478 42.77 6.16 9.06
N ASP A 479 41.91 6.65 8.19
CA ASP A 479 41.43 5.88 7.03
C ASP A 479 42.36 6.03 5.82
N TYR A 480 42.88 7.23 5.55
CA TYR A 480 43.74 7.55 4.39
C TYR A 480 44.87 8.49 4.72
N VAL A 481 45.94 8.37 3.94
CA VAL A 481 47.04 9.33 3.93
C VAL A 481 47.07 10.10 2.62
N PHE A 482 46.93 11.42 2.70
CA PHE A 482 47.18 12.33 1.59
C PHE A 482 48.56 12.92 1.75
N THR A 483 49.41 12.80 0.74
CA THR A 483 50.78 13.27 0.82
C THR A 483 51.14 14.15 -0.37
N THR A 484 51.95 15.20 -0.12
CA THR A 484 52.48 16.06 -1.17
C THR A 484 53.88 15.67 -1.61
N VAL A 485 54.41 14.60 -1.06
CA VAL A 485 55.76 14.04 -1.35
C VAL A 485 55.71 12.52 -1.40
N PRO A 486 56.53 11.86 -2.22
CA PRO A 486 56.56 10.41 -2.27
C PRO A 486 56.93 9.80 -0.92
N ILE A 487 56.16 8.84 -0.45
CA ILE A 487 56.43 8.05 0.76
C ILE A 487 56.94 6.68 0.30
N HIS A 488 58.26 6.42 0.51
CA HIS A 488 58.91 5.19 0.04
C HIS A 488 58.77 3.98 1.00
N ARG A 489 57.78 3.98 1.86
CA ARG A 489 57.46 2.87 2.77
C ARG A 489 55.99 2.47 2.70
N GLN A 490 55.72 1.22 3.05
CA GLN A 490 54.34 0.75 3.19
C GLN A 490 53.76 1.28 4.51
N LEU A 491 52.58 1.92 4.41
CA LEU A 491 51.76 2.33 5.54
C LEU A 491 50.58 1.37 5.69
N PRO A 492 49.99 1.27 6.89
CA PRO A 492 48.86 0.36 7.15
C PRO A 492 47.54 0.80 6.49
N VAL A 493 47.52 2.01 5.93
CA VAL A 493 46.33 2.61 5.27
C VAL A 493 46.67 3.09 3.86
N PRO A 494 45.70 3.19 2.94
CA PRO A 494 45.96 3.64 1.58
C PRO A 494 46.52 5.06 1.52
N VAL A 495 47.50 5.25 0.61
CA VAL A 495 48.21 6.52 0.41
C VAL A 495 47.87 7.08 -0.95
N ARG A 496 47.48 8.36 -0.98
CA ARG A 496 47.28 9.12 -2.22
C ARG A 496 48.18 10.32 -2.26
N GLU A 497 48.98 10.41 -3.31
CA GLU A 497 49.78 11.62 -3.59
C GLU A 497 48.84 12.70 -4.18
N VAL A 498 48.91 13.92 -3.63
CA VAL A 498 48.11 15.07 -4.00
C VAL A 498 48.97 16.29 -4.21
N GLN A 499 48.61 17.15 -5.15
CA GLN A 499 49.31 18.40 -5.39
C GLN A 499 48.87 19.50 -4.41
N TYR A 500 49.76 20.47 -4.16
CA TYR A 500 49.42 21.63 -3.31
C TYR A 500 48.27 22.47 -3.85
N PHE A 501 48.11 22.52 -5.17
CA PHE A 501 47.06 23.24 -5.86
C PHE A 501 46.21 22.22 -6.61
N LEU A 502 45.12 21.82 -5.97
CA LEU A 502 44.13 20.90 -6.55
C LEU A 502 43.49 21.53 -7.80
N ASP A 503 43.78 21.02 -8.97
CA ASP A 503 43.07 21.36 -10.19
C ASP A 503 41.80 20.50 -10.35
N VAL A 504 41.04 20.75 -11.42
CA VAL A 504 39.71 20.09 -11.62
C VAL A 504 39.89 18.58 -11.81
N GLU A 505 40.93 18.14 -12.53
CA GLU A 505 41.20 16.75 -12.82
C GLU A 505 41.63 16.00 -11.56
N GLU A 506 42.41 16.65 -10.73
CA GLU A 506 42.89 16.07 -9.45
C GLU A 506 41.75 16.04 -8.41
N VAL A 507 40.87 17.05 -8.38
CA VAL A 507 39.67 17.04 -7.54
C VAL A 507 38.77 15.86 -7.90
N GLU A 508 38.55 15.59 -9.18
CA GLU A 508 37.79 14.42 -9.62
C GLU A 508 38.47 13.11 -9.22
N GLY A 509 39.78 12.99 -9.46
CA GLY A 509 40.54 11.80 -9.10
C GLY A 509 40.61 11.51 -7.60
N VAL A 510 40.66 12.55 -6.74
CA VAL A 510 40.58 12.39 -5.28
C VAL A 510 39.16 12.03 -4.84
N ARG A 511 38.17 12.62 -5.48
CA ARG A 511 36.76 12.31 -5.19
C ARG A 511 36.41 10.85 -5.52
N ASP A 512 36.89 10.37 -6.67
CA ASP A 512 36.73 8.97 -7.07
C ASP A 512 37.49 8.03 -6.14
N PHE A 513 38.71 8.37 -5.76
CA PHE A 513 39.48 7.60 -4.77
C PHE A 513 38.78 7.50 -3.41
N LEU A 514 38.16 8.59 -2.93
CA LEU A 514 37.38 8.59 -1.70
C LEU A 514 36.08 7.79 -1.85
N ARG A 515 35.46 7.76 -3.04
CA ARG A 515 34.28 6.98 -3.35
C ARG A 515 34.59 5.48 -3.53
N GLU A 516 35.61 5.14 -4.27
CA GLU A 516 35.98 3.75 -4.55
C GLU A 516 36.47 3.02 -3.30
N ASN A 517 37.27 3.70 -2.46
CA ASN A 517 37.71 3.11 -1.21
C ASN A 517 36.74 3.28 -0.03
N ALA A 518 35.67 4.07 -0.19
CA ALA A 518 34.52 4.06 0.73
C ALA A 518 33.63 2.81 0.53
N ARG A 519 33.70 2.22 -0.65
CA ARG A 519 33.24 0.86 -0.88
C ARG A 519 34.36 -0.09 -0.37
N ARG A 520 34.38 -0.44 0.93
CA ARG A 520 34.71 -1.81 1.26
C ARG A 520 33.83 -2.65 0.35
N GLU A 521 34.43 -3.58 -0.42
CA GLU A 521 33.64 -4.57 -1.13
C GLU A 521 32.60 -5.06 -0.11
N PRO A 522 31.28 -4.90 -0.36
CA PRO A 522 30.30 -5.40 0.57
C PRO A 522 30.63 -6.88 0.71
N ASP A 523 30.88 -7.33 1.93
CA ASP A 523 31.00 -8.76 2.21
C ASP A 523 29.81 -9.39 1.51
N SER A 524 30.08 -10.36 0.62
CA SER A 524 29.03 -10.95 -0.22
C SER A 524 27.89 -11.37 0.70
N ILE A 525 26.65 -10.96 0.40
CA ILE A 525 25.46 -11.34 1.17
C ILE A 525 25.45 -12.86 1.46
N LEU A 526 26.11 -13.64 0.61
CA LEU A 526 26.25 -15.09 0.76
C LEU A 526 26.92 -15.50 2.07
N SER A 527 27.73 -14.62 2.70
CA SER A 527 28.37 -14.89 4.01
C SER A 527 27.35 -15.07 5.14
N TYR A 528 26.15 -14.51 5.00
CA TYR A 528 25.05 -14.65 5.98
C TYR A 528 24.20 -15.90 5.75
N PHE A 529 24.45 -16.66 4.68
CA PHE A 529 23.71 -17.85 4.30
C PHE A 529 24.57 -19.10 4.40
N ASP A 530 23.98 -20.20 4.82
CA ASP A 530 24.66 -21.50 4.94
C ASP A 530 23.77 -22.60 4.32
N ALA A 531 24.38 -23.47 3.54
CA ALA A 531 23.69 -24.63 2.96
C ALA A 531 22.99 -25.52 4.01
N LYS A 532 23.51 -25.53 5.27
CA LYS A 532 22.91 -26.24 6.41
C LYS A 532 21.60 -25.62 6.88
N LEU A 533 21.40 -24.31 6.60
CA LEU A 533 20.20 -23.56 6.93
C LEU A 533 19.30 -23.31 5.70
N PHE A 534 19.50 -24.10 4.64
CA PHE A 534 18.64 -24.12 3.46
C PHE A 534 17.81 -25.39 3.44
N PHE A 535 16.49 -25.25 3.50
CA PHE A 535 15.53 -26.35 3.60
C PHE A 535 14.56 -26.32 2.41
N PRO A 536 14.88 -27.07 1.33
CA PRO A 536 14.00 -27.23 0.18
C PRO A 536 12.87 -28.23 0.47
N HIS A 537 11.87 -28.26 -0.41
CA HIS A 537 10.81 -29.25 -0.42
C HIS A 537 10.06 -29.41 0.91
N LEU A 538 9.76 -28.27 1.57
CA LEU A 538 9.00 -28.32 2.80
C LEU A 538 7.52 -28.68 2.53
N PRO A 539 7.01 -29.81 3.08
CA PRO A 539 5.66 -30.30 2.77
C PRO A 539 4.59 -29.75 3.72
N PHE A 540 4.84 -28.60 4.35
CA PHE A 540 3.96 -28.01 5.33
C PHE A 540 2.79 -27.26 4.70
N HIS A 541 1.66 -27.17 5.43
CA HIS A 541 0.42 -26.58 4.95
C HIS A 541 -0.04 -25.40 5.80
N THR A 542 0.61 -25.14 6.93
CA THR A 542 0.29 -24.03 7.82
C THR A 542 1.53 -23.21 8.16
N LYS A 543 1.33 -21.91 8.39
CA LYS A 543 2.36 -21.01 8.89
C LYS A 543 3.04 -21.54 10.14
N GLN A 544 2.25 -22.13 11.06
CA GLN A 544 2.76 -22.65 12.32
C GLN A 544 3.78 -23.78 12.08
N GLU A 545 3.43 -24.78 11.27
CA GLU A 545 4.34 -25.89 10.94
C GLU A 545 5.66 -25.40 10.33
N VAL A 546 5.58 -24.40 9.46
CA VAL A 546 6.77 -23.83 8.80
C VAL A 546 7.67 -23.14 9.80
N LEU A 547 7.13 -22.23 10.61
CA LEU A 547 7.92 -21.46 11.57
C LEU A 547 8.48 -22.33 12.69
N ASP A 548 7.68 -23.23 13.25
CA ASP A 548 8.15 -24.15 14.31
C ASP A 548 9.31 -25.01 13.79
N PHE A 549 9.22 -25.52 12.55
CA PHE A 549 10.31 -26.28 11.94
C PHE A 549 11.57 -25.44 11.76
N LEU A 550 11.47 -24.24 11.16
CA LEU A 550 12.63 -23.40 10.88
C LEU A 550 13.31 -22.94 12.16
N VAL A 551 12.55 -22.53 13.17
CA VAL A 551 13.06 -22.12 14.48
C VAL A 551 13.78 -23.28 15.20
N GLU A 552 13.20 -24.51 15.17
CA GLU A 552 13.83 -25.70 15.72
C GLU A 552 15.16 -26.01 15.02
N ARG A 553 15.22 -25.90 13.69
CA ARG A 553 16.43 -26.12 12.91
C ARG A 553 17.51 -25.06 13.20
N VAL A 554 17.11 -23.82 13.31
CA VAL A 554 18.02 -22.73 13.72
C VAL A 554 18.62 -23.02 15.09
N ALA A 555 17.80 -23.36 16.09
CA ALA A 555 18.27 -23.65 17.42
C ALA A 555 19.17 -24.90 17.51
N ALA A 556 19.06 -25.82 16.55
CA ALA A 556 19.92 -27.01 16.47
C ALA A 556 21.29 -26.73 15.82
N GLU A 557 21.37 -25.77 14.90
CA GLU A 557 22.58 -25.51 14.09
C GLU A 557 23.34 -24.23 14.51
N ARG A 558 22.69 -23.33 15.27
CA ARG A 558 23.23 -22.01 15.66
C ARG A 558 23.03 -21.75 17.15
N ASP A 559 23.95 -20.97 17.69
CA ASP A 559 23.87 -20.51 19.08
C ASP A 559 22.96 -19.29 19.18
N VAL A 560 21.73 -19.52 19.63
CA VAL A 560 20.68 -18.50 19.76
C VAL A 560 20.18 -18.45 21.20
N ALA A 561 19.56 -17.32 21.57
CA ALA A 561 18.99 -17.16 22.90
C ALA A 561 17.89 -18.21 23.19
N PRO A 562 17.76 -18.69 24.43
CA PRO A 562 16.76 -19.72 24.79
C PRO A 562 15.31 -19.32 24.45
N ASN A 563 15.00 -18.03 24.39
CA ASN A 563 13.70 -17.47 24.07
C ASN A 563 13.57 -17.08 22.57
N PHE A 564 14.50 -17.50 21.70
CA PHE A 564 14.50 -17.16 20.27
C PHE A 564 13.15 -17.48 19.61
N SER A 565 12.62 -18.68 19.84
CA SER A 565 11.32 -19.09 19.30
C SER A 565 10.18 -18.16 19.76
N GLU A 566 10.15 -17.83 21.06
CA GLU A 566 9.14 -16.94 21.63
C GLU A 566 9.21 -15.54 20.99
N LEU A 567 10.41 -15.00 20.77
CA LEU A 567 10.63 -13.70 20.17
C LEU A 567 10.19 -13.65 18.69
N VAL A 568 10.46 -14.71 17.91
CA VAL A 568 9.99 -14.84 16.53
C VAL A 568 8.46 -14.89 16.49
N TRP A 569 7.84 -15.72 17.33
CA TRP A 569 6.38 -15.83 17.39
C TRP A 569 5.70 -14.55 17.90
N LYS A 570 6.28 -13.89 18.88
CA LYS A 570 5.78 -12.61 19.40
C LYS A 570 5.79 -11.54 18.29
N ARG A 571 6.90 -11.47 17.52
CA ARG A 571 7.02 -10.57 16.39
C ARG A 571 5.99 -10.88 15.30
N GLU A 572 5.88 -12.15 14.91
CA GLU A 572 4.99 -12.60 13.84
C GLU A 572 3.50 -12.53 14.24
N GLY A 573 3.20 -12.57 15.52
CA GLY A 573 1.85 -12.40 16.08
C GLY A 573 1.38 -10.95 16.08
N THR A 574 2.30 -9.98 16.12
CA THR A 574 1.98 -8.55 16.10
C THR A 574 1.51 -8.11 14.71
N VAL A 575 2.32 -8.36 13.69
CA VAL A 575 1.99 -8.14 12.28
C VAL A 575 2.72 -9.20 11.46
N ALA A 576 2.04 -9.82 10.50
CA ALA A 576 2.64 -10.83 9.65
C ALA A 576 3.79 -10.26 8.81
N THR A 577 4.92 -10.96 8.78
CA THR A 577 6.13 -10.57 8.02
C THR A 577 6.03 -10.95 6.54
N SER A 578 4.83 -10.99 5.97
CA SER A 578 4.60 -11.30 4.56
C SER A 578 4.95 -10.10 3.68
N PHE A 579 5.87 -10.33 2.73
CA PHE A 579 6.19 -9.39 1.64
C PHE A 579 5.41 -9.77 0.37
N GLY A 580 5.50 -8.95 -0.66
CA GLY A 580 5.05 -9.36 -1.99
C GLY A 580 5.81 -10.59 -2.53
N ASN A 581 5.44 -11.07 -3.71
CA ASN A 581 6.12 -12.17 -4.41
C ASN A 581 6.14 -13.53 -3.68
N ASN A 582 5.15 -13.83 -2.84
CA ASN A 582 5.06 -15.07 -2.06
C ASN A 582 6.24 -15.30 -1.09
N VAL A 583 6.79 -14.23 -0.53
CA VAL A 583 7.93 -14.28 0.39
C VAL A 583 7.53 -13.79 1.78
N ALA A 584 8.02 -14.43 2.84
CA ALA A 584 8.00 -13.94 4.21
C ALA A 584 9.43 -13.79 4.76
N MET A 585 9.61 -12.79 5.64
CA MET A 585 10.90 -12.53 6.30
C MET A 585 10.73 -12.43 7.82
N PRO A 586 10.36 -13.54 8.50
CA PRO A 586 10.25 -13.55 9.94
C PRO A 586 11.61 -13.31 10.61
N HIS A 587 11.59 -12.65 11.77
CA HIS A 587 12.76 -12.36 12.58
C HIS A 587 12.33 -12.21 14.06
N PRO A 588 13.24 -12.36 15.02
CA PRO A 588 12.94 -12.14 16.43
C PRO A 588 12.67 -10.65 16.70
N LEU A 589 11.83 -10.35 17.70
CA LEU A 589 11.45 -9.00 18.10
C LEU A 589 12.63 -8.15 18.59
N GLU A 590 13.68 -8.79 19.08
CA GLU A 590 14.92 -8.19 19.54
C GLU A 590 16.12 -9.08 19.16
N PRO A 591 17.37 -8.58 19.13
CA PRO A 591 18.53 -9.40 18.81
C PRO A 591 18.62 -10.62 19.76
N ALA A 592 18.57 -11.80 19.20
CA ALA A 592 18.51 -13.06 19.93
C ALA A 592 19.51 -14.10 19.39
N SER A 593 20.54 -13.64 18.67
CA SER A 593 21.63 -14.47 18.14
C SER A 593 22.98 -13.84 18.44
N PHE A 594 24.04 -14.66 18.51
CA PHE A 594 25.42 -14.21 18.66
C PHE A 594 26.08 -13.89 17.32
N GLU A 595 25.48 -14.32 16.22
CA GLU A 595 25.91 -14.03 14.85
C GLU A 595 24.71 -13.68 13.96
N THR A 596 24.96 -12.92 12.89
CA THR A 596 23.93 -12.59 11.89
C THR A 596 23.89 -13.69 10.85
N PHE A 597 22.69 -14.28 10.61
CA PHE A 597 22.48 -15.29 9.58
C PHE A 597 21.03 -15.29 9.06
N VAL A 598 20.83 -15.98 7.94
CA VAL A 598 19.51 -16.17 7.34
C VAL A 598 19.28 -17.67 7.09
N CYS A 599 18.17 -18.19 7.62
CA CYS A 599 17.68 -19.54 7.38
C CYS A 599 16.60 -19.48 6.30
N VAL A 600 16.70 -20.32 5.27
CA VAL A 600 15.79 -20.29 4.13
C VAL A 600 14.96 -21.57 4.05
N GLY A 601 13.65 -21.41 4.01
CA GLY A 601 12.70 -22.51 3.75
C GLY A 601 11.97 -22.31 2.44
N VAL A 602 11.91 -23.35 1.60
CA VAL A 602 11.15 -23.35 0.34
C VAL A 602 10.06 -24.41 0.39
N LEU A 603 8.82 -24.00 0.21
CA LEU A 603 7.63 -24.84 0.34
C LEU A 603 7.27 -25.45 -1.01
N ASP A 604 6.81 -26.71 -1.00
CA ASP A 604 6.28 -27.38 -2.20
C ASP A 604 4.98 -26.72 -2.68
N GLN A 605 4.17 -26.21 -1.75
CA GLN A 605 2.91 -25.50 -2.05
C GLN A 605 2.84 -24.21 -1.25
N PRO A 606 2.23 -23.13 -1.82
CA PRO A 606 2.02 -21.89 -1.09
C PRO A 606 1.13 -22.09 0.13
N VAL A 607 1.50 -21.47 1.25
CA VAL A 607 0.78 -21.51 2.52
C VAL A 607 0.19 -20.13 2.84
N VAL A 608 -1.06 -20.10 3.30
CA VAL A 608 -1.70 -18.86 3.79
C VAL A 608 -0.96 -18.37 5.04
N TRP A 609 -0.44 -17.15 4.97
CA TRP A 609 0.45 -16.61 5.99
C TRP A 609 -0.23 -15.66 6.97
N ASP A 610 -1.24 -14.95 6.51
CA ASP A 610 -1.95 -13.95 7.31
C ASP A 610 -3.47 -13.97 7.13
N ASN A 611 -4.16 -13.16 7.92
CA ASN A 611 -5.62 -13.06 7.91
C ASN A 611 -6.18 -12.40 6.63
N LEU A 612 -5.32 -11.81 5.80
CA LEU A 612 -5.69 -11.23 4.50
C LEU A 612 -5.62 -12.27 3.37
N GLY A 613 -5.26 -13.52 3.69
CA GLY A 613 -5.17 -14.61 2.73
C GLY A 613 -3.91 -14.54 1.84
N ARG A 614 -2.88 -13.76 2.23
CA ARG A 614 -1.60 -13.73 1.49
C ARG A 614 -0.90 -15.07 1.62
N THR A 615 -0.43 -15.58 0.49
CA THR A 615 0.26 -16.86 0.42
C THR A 615 1.77 -16.68 0.35
N ILE A 616 2.51 -17.58 1.00
CA ILE A 616 3.98 -17.58 1.04
C ILE A 616 4.49 -18.92 0.58
N GLN A 617 5.58 -18.93 -0.21
CA GLN A 617 6.25 -20.13 -0.67
C GLN A 617 7.75 -20.11 -0.34
N VAL A 618 8.37 -18.95 -0.10
CA VAL A 618 9.76 -18.82 0.35
C VAL A 618 9.81 -18.04 1.66
N VAL A 619 10.52 -18.57 2.65
CA VAL A 619 10.66 -17.95 3.97
C VAL A 619 12.14 -17.70 4.24
N PHE A 620 12.51 -16.44 4.55
CA PHE A 620 13.83 -16.01 4.98
C PHE A 620 13.78 -15.68 6.48
N LEU A 621 13.98 -16.67 7.34
CA LEU A 621 14.05 -16.45 8.79
C LEU A 621 15.40 -15.84 9.13
N SER A 622 15.42 -14.55 9.47
CA SER A 622 16.62 -13.79 9.75
C SER A 622 16.88 -13.71 11.26
N ALA A 623 18.13 -13.83 11.68
CA ALA A 623 18.57 -13.59 13.04
C ALA A 623 19.77 -12.63 13.04
N PHE A 624 19.82 -11.72 14.01
CA PHE A 624 20.79 -10.63 14.06
C PHE A 624 21.57 -10.64 15.35
N ALA A 625 22.88 -10.41 15.25
CA ALA A 625 23.74 -10.14 16.39
C ALA A 625 23.47 -8.75 16.97
N ALA A 626 23.68 -8.57 18.26
CA ALA A 626 23.41 -7.29 18.94
C ALA A 626 24.30 -6.14 18.47
N ASP A 627 25.46 -6.42 17.85
CA ASP A 627 26.45 -5.47 17.34
C ASP A 627 26.45 -5.35 15.80
N ALA A 628 25.49 -5.95 15.11
CA ALA A 628 25.45 -6.11 13.65
C ALA A 628 25.17 -4.83 12.82
N GLY A 629 25.21 -3.63 13.38
CA GLY A 629 24.77 -2.36 12.79
C GLY A 629 24.97 -2.18 11.27
N LEU A 630 26.24 -2.06 10.79
CA LEU A 630 26.55 -1.88 9.36
C LEU A 630 26.33 -3.17 8.53
N GLU A 631 26.55 -4.34 9.12
CA GLU A 631 26.32 -5.63 8.47
C GLU A 631 24.86 -5.82 8.13
N LEU A 632 23.97 -5.38 9.02
CA LEU A 632 22.53 -5.42 8.82
C LEU A 632 22.10 -4.58 7.62
N GLN A 633 22.67 -3.38 7.47
CA GLN A 633 22.39 -2.50 6.33
C GLN A 633 22.75 -3.18 5.00
N ASN A 634 23.91 -3.82 4.95
CA ASN A 634 24.36 -4.53 3.76
C ASN A 634 23.47 -5.73 3.46
N LEU A 635 23.16 -6.55 4.47
CA LEU A 635 22.27 -7.71 4.33
C LEU A 635 20.90 -7.30 3.79
N TYR A 636 20.23 -6.36 4.45
CA TYR A 636 18.89 -5.93 4.02
C TYR A 636 18.91 -5.23 2.66
N GLY A 637 19.93 -4.40 2.38
CA GLY A 637 20.05 -3.71 1.11
C GLY A 637 20.22 -4.66 -0.08
N GLN A 638 21.03 -5.71 0.07
CA GLN A 638 21.24 -6.71 -0.98
C GLN A 638 20.08 -7.72 -1.04
N LEU A 639 19.56 -8.16 0.11
CA LEU A 639 18.41 -9.07 0.17
C LEU A 639 17.15 -8.43 -0.43
N ALA A 640 16.97 -7.13 -0.25
CA ALA A 640 15.89 -6.39 -0.87
C ALA A 640 15.83 -6.58 -2.38
N ASN A 641 16.98 -6.58 -3.07
CA ASN A 641 17.05 -6.80 -4.52
C ASN A 641 16.51 -8.20 -4.92
N VAL A 642 16.81 -9.22 -4.11
CA VAL A 642 16.29 -10.58 -4.33
C VAL A 642 14.79 -10.67 -4.09
N LEU A 643 14.30 -10.07 -2.98
CA LEU A 643 12.89 -10.10 -2.60
C LEU A 643 11.97 -9.41 -3.62
N VAL A 644 12.49 -8.38 -4.28
CA VAL A 644 11.80 -7.59 -5.31
C VAL A 644 11.69 -8.36 -6.63
N SER A 645 12.69 -9.18 -6.96
CA SER A 645 12.76 -9.89 -8.24
C SER A 645 11.82 -11.09 -8.28
N LYS A 646 10.71 -10.95 -9.02
CA LYS A 646 9.79 -12.07 -9.28
C LYS A 646 10.49 -13.24 -9.95
N GLN A 647 11.45 -12.95 -10.82
CA GLN A 647 12.20 -13.98 -11.55
C GLN A 647 13.13 -14.74 -10.60
N ALA A 648 13.84 -14.07 -9.69
CA ALA A 648 14.69 -14.69 -8.69
C ALA A 648 13.87 -15.62 -7.76
N ILE A 649 12.74 -15.12 -7.25
CA ILE A 649 11.87 -15.94 -6.40
C ILE A 649 11.27 -17.12 -7.16
N ALA A 650 10.84 -16.92 -8.41
CA ALA A 650 10.33 -18.01 -9.24
C ALA A 650 11.41 -19.07 -9.53
N ALA A 651 12.68 -18.67 -9.73
CA ALA A 651 13.81 -19.58 -9.89
C ALA A 651 14.09 -20.39 -8.60
N ILE A 652 14.08 -19.74 -7.43
CA ILE A 652 14.24 -20.40 -6.12
C ILE A 652 13.13 -21.44 -5.91
N VAL A 653 11.88 -21.09 -6.20
CA VAL A 653 10.71 -22.00 -6.07
C VAL A 653 10.76 -23.16 -7.05
N ARG A 654 11.19 -22.93 -8.29
CA ARG A 654 11.27 -23.95 -9.32
C ARG A 654 12.36 -24.96 -9.06
N ASP A 655 13.57 -24.48 -8.76
CA ASP A 655 14.77 -25.33 -8.69
C ASP A 655 15.00 -25.90 -7.30
N GLN A 656 14.55 -25.20 -6.26
CA GLN A 656 14.67 -25.58 -4.85
C GLN A 656 16.06 -26.11 -4.48
N SER A 657 17.13 -25.49 -5.01
CA SER A 657 18.51 -25.91 -4.80
C SER A 657 19.34 -24.81 -4.17
N TRP A 658 20.33 -25.22 -3.36
CA TRP A 658 21.29 -24.31 -2.78
C TRP A 658 22.10 -23.56 -3.83
N GLU A 659 22.49 -24.25 -4.90
CA GLU A 659 23.27 -23.70 -6.00
C GLU A 659 22.55 -22.53 -6.66
N THR A 660 21.24 -22.66 -6.93
CA THR A 660 20.40 -21.58 -7.49
C THR A 660 20.31 -20.40 -6.52
N LEU A 661 20.04 -20.67 -5.24
CA LEU A 661 19.99 -19.61 -4.22
C LEU A 661 21.34 -18.87 -4.11
N ALA A 662 22.45 -19.61 -4.01
CA ALA A 662 23.80 -19.03 -3.90
C ALA A 662 24.17 -18.21 -5.15
N ALA A 663 23.81 -18.65 -6.35
CA ALA A 663 24.02 -17.90 -7.59
C ALA A 663 23.25 -16.58 -7.59
N ILE A 664 21.97 -16.60 -7.19
CA ILE A 664 21.13 -15.40 -7.09
C ILE A 664 21.70 -14.42 -6.06
N LEU A 665 22.10 -14.91 -4.88
CA LEU A 665 22.68 -14.07 -3.83
C LEU A 665 24.02 -13.46 -4.25
N SER A 666 24.85 -14.19 -4.98
CA SER A 666 26.13 -13.69 -5.47
C SER A 666 25.98 -12.57 -6.52
N THR A 667 24.90 -12.59 -7.31
CA THR A 667 24.61 -11.57 -8.31
C THR A 667 23.91 -10.35 -7.73
N ALA A 668 23.27 -10.48 -6.56
CA ALA A 668 22.56 -9.39 -5.88
C ALA A 668 23.48 -8.27 -5.38
N ALA A 669 24.78 -8.51 -5.27
CA ALA A 669 25.78 -7.53 -4.84
C ALA A 669 26.09 -6.44 -5.90
N GLU A 670 25.79 -6.67 -7.19
CA GLU A 670 25.96 -5.67 -8.24
C GLU A 670 24.64 -4.91 -8.46
N PRO A 671 24.66 -3.56 -8.45
CA PRO A 671 23.49 -2.76 -8.82
C PRO A 671 23.33 -2.78 -10.34
N ARG A 672 22.91 -3.90 -10.90
CA ARG A 672 22.49 -4.04 -12.31
C ARG A 672 21.01 -4.35 -12.35
N ASP A 673 20.36 -3.85 -13.38
CA ASP A 673 18.98 -4.21 -13.72
C ASP A 673 18.83 -5.74 -13.75
N ILE A 674 18.38 -6.31 -12.63
CA ILE A 674 18.12 -7.76 -12.49
C ILE A 674 17.04 -8.20 -13.50
N ASP A 675 16.24 -7.28 -13.99
CA ASP A 675 15.24 -7.50 -15.04
C ASP A 675 15.85 -7.71 -16.45
N GLN A 676 17.17 -7.52 -16.64
CA GLN A 676 17.86 -7.74 -17.92
C GLN A 676 18.65 -9.08 -17.96
N MET A 677 18.64 -9.86 -16.90
CA MET A 677 19.24 -11.20 -16.93
C MET A 677 18.29 -12.18 -17.64
N ASP A 678 18.73 -12.62 -18.82
CA ASP A 678 18.10 -13.71 -19.58
C ASP A 678 18.26 -15.04 -18.82
N TRP A 679 17.29 -15.39 -18.02
CA TRP A 679 17.22 -16.67 -17.29
C TRP A 679 16.65 -17.75 -18.21
N GLY A 680 17.27 -17.93 -19.42
CA GLY A 680 17.08 -19.06 -20.32
C GLY A 680 15.69 -19.69 -20.36
N GLU A 681 14.81 -19.18 -21.22
CA GLU A 681 13.73 -19.97 -21.79
C GLU A 681 14.31 -20.98 -22.83
N ASP A 682 15.07 -21.96 -22.41
CA ASP A 682 15.45 -23.07 -23.25
C ASP A 682 15.07 -24.42 -22.62
N GLY A 683 13.79 -24.73 -22.71
CA GLY A 683 13.21 -26.06 -22.54
C GLY A 683 12.74 -26.62 -23.85
N ALA A 684 13.53 -26.55 -24.93
CA ALA A 684 13.32 -27.34 -26.12
C ALA A 684 14.08 -28.68 -25.98
N ALA A 685 13.33 -29.73 -25.68
CA ALA A 685 13.86 -31.09 -25.77
C ALA A 685 14.30 -31.38 -27.22
N PRO A 686 15.46 -32.01 -27.47
CA PRO A 686 15.81 -32.49 -28.80
C PRO A 686 14.97 -33.70 -29.14
N GLU A 687 14.20 -33.59 -30.22
CA GLU A 687 13.66 -34.77 -30.93
C GLU A 687 14.78 -35.61 -31.48
N SER A 688 14.87 -36.87 -31.05
CA SER A 688 15.31 -38.00 -31.85
C SER A 688 14.86 -39.31 -31.22
#